data_4f4ffe5e846179391c184170f4ecf591
#
_entry.id   4f4ffe5e846179391c184170f4ecf591
#
_cell.length_a   1.000
_cell.length_b   1.000
_cell.length_c   1.000
_cell.angle_alpha   90.00
_cell.angle_beta   90.00
_cell.angle_gamma   90.00
#
_symmetry.space_group_name_H-M   'P 1'
#
loop_
_entity.id
_entity.type
_entity.pdbx_description
1 polymer ?
#
loop_
_entity_poly.entity_id
_entity_poly.type
_entity_poly.pdbx_seq_one_letter_code
_entity_poly.pdbx_strand_id
1 'polypeptide(L)'
;MSFSGDSPRARAEPPTPRPFSRRVAVWLIDHRVALFVVALALGAISVERSRHLGFARSIDTMFDRTDPALAPYRRLARAFGSSEVVLAAYDAPDLLTPAGIATLRDITQRLERIPGIASATSLASTPLGAGIIHLDTNPAARRLVSLLEGYAVSADHRTAAVVCVLEPAGKTAGVTRAEAIDAVRAATSALPGGTVAGEPVMLRDGFSMLERDGNLLGTSAGILAGAVLLLSFRSLRWLAVPLAVVLLGLWSTRGVLAVAGMKLTMVSTMLSAMITVVAIATVVHVIVEVRRQRELGLPPRQALEEAIHLLFWPVIGAIATDVIGFGSLITSRVGPVHDFGIMTAIGAIMVLFSAALVVPQLALGGRFNTDPRRAWGEGLLDLGLDGLVRRIVRHPGRIMIGATLVVAACMAGMGRLEVETDFTRNFRRSSEIVRSYEMIESRLGGAGVWDVLVPVSGPIDGATVARLGRLEERLRREVIAPGPDGIPAPALTKVLSVADVLAAISPVPLESASTSALGNWVVGSAVTLLRQQLPQLDRSLIGHDPEDGSTWLRVMLRARERQPAAAKRSIVESVRQIVAEEFPPGPGGGGEVTGFFVLLSKLVDRMLTDQWSTFLIAALGIFLLLALSFRSLLLATVALVPNALPIFVVLGLMGWCGQRINMGTAMIAAVSMGLSVDSSIHWLVAFKRRLAGGHTLPAALDVAHQTAGRAMVFATLALVVGFLALTTSGFIPTVSFGALTCLTLLGGLAGNLVVLPVMLALLEPWLGGACRPGGTPLPQPSDRV
;
A
#
# COMPACT_ATOMS: atom_id res chain seq x y z
N MET A 1 -66.29 11.55 -66.41
CA MET A 1 -65.88 10.29 -65.77
C MET A 1 -64.65 10.63 -64.96
N SER A 2 -64.84 10.80 -63.66
CA SER A 2 -63.83 11.15 -62.67
C SER A 2 -63.27 9.85 -62.10
N PHE A 3 -61.96 9.66 -62.19
CA PHE A 3 -61.26 8.60 -61.47
C PHE A 3 -60.61 9.22 -60.22
N SER A 4 -61.17 8.92 -59.07
CA SER A 4 -60.58 9.17 -57.77
C SER A 4 -59.55 8.07 -57.46
N GLY A 5 -58.26 8.39 -57.47
CA GLY A 5 -57.21 7.48 -57.02
C GLY A 5 -57.02 7.56 -55.52
N ASP A 6 -57.43 6.52 -54.83
CA ASP A 6 -57.14 6.33 -53.39
C ASP A 6 -55.65 5.97 -53.21
N SER A 7 -54.87 6.84 -52.57
CA SER A 7 -53.49 6.55 -52.17
C SER A 7 -53.53 5.66 -50.91
N PRO A 8 -52.79 4.54 -50.87
CA PRO A 8 -52.77 3.68 -49.67
C PRO A 8 -52.06 4.43 -48.52
N ARG A 9 -52.78 4.69 -47.43
CA ARG A 9 -52.23 5.15 -46.16
C ARG A 9 -51.17 4.16 -45.71
N ALA A 10 -49.92 4.62 -45.71
CA ALA A 10 -48.81 3.91 -45.12
C ALA A 10 -49.17 3.60 -43.64
N ARG A 11 -49.36 2.32 -43.30
CA ARG A 11 -49.49 1.86 -41.93
C ARG A 11 -48.21 2.25 -41.21
N ALA A 12 -48.33 3.16 -40.23
CA ALA A 12 -47.25 3.45 -39.31
C ALA A 12 -46.84 2.15 -38.59
N GLU A 13 -45.66 1.64 -38.88
CA GLU A 13 -45.09 0.52 -38.11
C GLU A 13 -45.10 0.86 -36.61
N PRO A 14 -45.51 -0.09 -35.74
CA PRO A 14 -45.47 0.15 -34.30
C PRO A 14 -44.06 0.50 -33.88
N PRO A 15 -43.89 1.52 -33.01
CA PRO A 15 -42.55 1.96 -32.59
C PRO A 15 -41.82 0.78 -31.92
N THR A 16 -40.73 0.35 -32.52
CA THR A 16 -39.86 -0.68 -31.94
C THR A 16 -39.47 -0.27 -30.51
N PRO A 17 -39.56 -1.19 -29.51
CA PRO A 17 -39.29 -0.83 -28.14
C PRO A 17 -37.85 -0.30 -27.99
N ARG A 18 -37.73 0.92 -27.49
CA ARG A 18 -36.42 1.56 -27.28
C ARG A 18 -35.50 0.66 -26.43
N PRO A 19 -34.24 0.44 -26.82
CA PRO A 19 -33.31 -0.40 -26.07
C PRO A 19 -33.15 0.12 -24.62
N PHE A 20 -32.89 -0.79 -23.67
CA PHE A 20 -32.81 -0.49 -22.22
C PHE A 20 -31.89 0.71 -21.93
N SER A 21 -30.68 0.74 -22.53
CA SER A 21 -29.71 1.83 -22.38
C SER A 21 -30.26 3.20 -22.79
N ARG A 22 -31.11 3.25 -23.83
CA ARG A 22 -31.74 4.50 -24.26
C ARG A 22 -32.82 4.94 -23.29
N ARG A 23 -33.60 4.01 -22.72
CA ARG A 23 -34.57 4.34 -21.68
C ARG A 23 -33.90 4.92 -20.43
N VAL A 24 -32.76 4.34 -20.01
CA VAL A 24 -31.97 4.88 -18.90
C VAL A 24 -31.41 6.26 -19.22
N ALA A 25 -30.87 6.47 -20.42
CA ALA A 25 -30.34 7.79 -20.85
C ALA A 25 -31.42 8.89 -20.78
N VAL A 26 -32.60 8.60 -21.34
CA VAL A 26 -33.75 9.54 -21.28
C VAL A 26 -34.15 9.82 -19.84
N TRP A 27 -34.29 8.77 -19.01
CA TRP A 27 -34.66 8.90 -17.62
C TRP A 27 -33.67 9.77 -16.81
N LEU A 28 -32.35 9.54 -16.97
CA LEU A 28 -31.32 10.34 -16.32
C LEU A 28 -31.38 11.82 -16.72
N ILE A 29 -31.66 12.11 -17.99
CA ILE A 29 -31.72 13.46 -18.51
C ILE A 29 -33.01 14.17 -18.05
N ASP A 30 -34.15 13.46 -18.03
CA ASP A 30 -35.42 14.02 -17.60
C ASP A 30 -35.46 14.35 -16.10
N HIS A 31 -34.82 13.51 -15.28
CA HIS A 31 -34.74 13.70 -13.82
C HIS A 31 -33.46 14.40 -13.35
N ARG A 32 -32.66 14.98 -14.26
CA ARG A 32 -31.32 15.53 -13.97
C ARG A 32 -31.26 16.48 -12.77
N VAL A 33 -32.29 17.36 -12.59
CA VAL A 33 -32.33 18.32 -11.48
C VAL A 33 -32.52 17.58 -10.16
N ALA A 34 -33.48 16.66 -10.10
CA ALA A 34 -33.73 15.85 -8.90
C ALA A 34 -32.49 15.01 -8.53
N LEU A 35 -31.86 14.37 -9.52
CA LEU A 35 -30.64 13.59 -9.34
C LEU A 35 -29.48 14.47 -8.80
N PHE A 36 -29.35 15.69 -9.30
CA PHE A 36 -28.33 16.62 -8.82
C PHE A 36 -28.58 17.10 -7.38
N VAL A 37 -29.85 17.32 -7.01
CA VAL A 37 -30.23 17.63 -5.61
C VAL A 37 -29.89 16.45 -4.71
N VAL A 38 -30.17 15.21 -5.14
CA VAL A 38 -29.78 13.99 -4.42
C VAL A 38 -28.25 13.91 -4.31
N ALA A 39 -27.50 14.25 -5.37
CA ALA A 39 -26.05 14.30 -5.34
C ALA A 39 -25.52 15.26 -4.27
N LEU A 40 -26.10 16.46 -4.19
CA LEU A 40 -25.72 17.47 -3.18
C LEU A 40 -26.04 16.99 -1.75
N ALA A 41 -27.23 16.39 -1.55
CA ALA A 41 -27.61 15.84 -0.24
C ALA A 41 -26.70 14.69 0.18
N LEU A 42 -26.43 13.73 -0.72
CA LEU A 42 -25.48 12.63 -0.47
C LEU A 42 -24.07 13.16 -0.20
N GLY A 43 -23.62 14.16 -0.94
CA GLY A 43 -22.34 14.83 -0.72
C GLY A 43 -22.25 15.44 0.67
N ALA A 44 -23.25 16.20 1.09
CA ALA A 44 -23.28 16.82 2.41
C ALA A 44 -23.26 15.78 3.55
N ILE A 45 -24.09 14.74 3.46
CA ILE A 45 -24.12 13.62 4.43
C ILE A 45 -22.77 12.92 4.47
N SER A 46 -22.16 12.67 3.31
CA SER A 46 -20.88 11.97 3.20
C SER A 46 -19.73 12.80 3.77
N VAL A 47 -19.72 14.11 3.57
CA VAL A 47 -18.75 15.02 4.18
C VAL A 47 -18.83 14.96 5.71
N GLU A 48 -20.03 15.02 6.27
CA GLU A 48 -20.23 14.94 7.73
C GLU A 48 -19.76 13.57 8.28
N ARG A 49 -20.17 12.48 7.64
CA ARG A 49 -19.75 11.13 8.06
C ARG A 49 -18.24 10.91 7.93
N SER A 50 -17.62 11.45 6.90
CA SER A 50 -16.17 11.31 6.65
C SER A 50 -15.28 11.94 7.73
N ARG A 51 -15.79 12.86 8.54
CA ARG A 51 -15.08 13.46 9.68
C ARG A 51 -14.70 12.43 10.75
N HIS A 52 -15.45 11.34 10.83
CA HIS A 52 -15.20 10.22 11.76
C HIS A 52 -14.24 9.16 11.20
N LEU A 53 -13.75 9.34 9.97
CA LEU A 53 -12.84 8.39 9.33
C LEU A 53 -11.42 8.58 9.86
N GLY A 54 -10.97 7.67 10.72
CA GLY A 54 -9.64 7.69 11.33
C GLY A 54 -8.64 6.76 10.62
N PHE A 55 -7.36 6.88 11.00
CA PHE A 55 -6.30 5.98 10.58
C PHE A 55 -6.13 4.81 11.54
N ALA A 56 -5.81 3.63 11.02
CA ALA A 56 -5.41 2.46 11.77
C ALA A 56 -3.92 2.59 12.15
N ARG A 57 -3.64 3.01 13.39
CA ARG A 57 -2.30 3.34 13.88
C ARG A 57 -1.66 2.19 14.68
N SER A 58 -1.89 0.94 14.28
CA SER A 58 -1.34 -0.24 14.95
C SER A 58 -0.69 -1.19 13.95
N ILE A 59 0.38 -1.85 14.35
CA ILE A 59 1.07 -2.88 13.57
C ILE A 59 0.17 -4.09 13.31
N ASP A 60 -0.70 -4.44 14.25
CA ASP A 60 -1.66 -5.54 14.11
C ASP A 60 -2.50 -5.40 12.83
N THR A 61 -2.73 -4.18 12.36
CA THR A 61 -3.51 -3.91 11.14
C THR A 61 -2.73 -4.18 9.84
N MET A 62 -1.43 -4.45 9.93
CA MET A 62 -0.62 -4.86 8.78
C MET A 62 -0.80 -6.34 8.42
N PHE A 63 -1.43 -7.11 9.31
CA PHE A 63 -1.63 -8.54 9.17
C PHE A 63 -3.11 -8.89 9.16
N ASP A 64 -3.44 -10.05 8.63
CA ASP A 64 -4.77 -10.63 8.82
C ASP A 64 -5.00 -10.87 10.32
N ARG A 65 -6.19 -10.52 10.83
CA ARG A 65 -6.56 -10.69 12.25
C ARG A 65 -6.43 -12.11 12.76
N THR A 66 -6.51 -13.09 11.86
CA THR A 66 -6.42 -14.53 12.14
C THR A 66 -5.00 -15.08 11.99
N ASP A 67 -4.01 -14.23 11.67
CA ASP A 67 -2.63 -14.68 11.50
C ASP A 67 -2.04 -15.24 12.79
N PRO A 68 -1.60 -16.51 12.81
CA PRO A 68 -1.02 -17.14 13.99
C PRO A 68 0.25 -16.43 14.50
N ALA A 69 0.92 -15.62 13.66
CA ALA A 69 2.08 -14.83 14.09
C ALA A 69 1.73 -13.69 15.07
N LEU A 70 0.47 -13.26 15.08
CA LEU A 70 0.02 -12.20 15.99
C LEU A 70 -0.20 -12.69 17.42
N ALA A 71 -0.48 -13.97 17.64
CA ALA A 71 -0.76 -14.49 18.99
C ALA A 71 0.45 -14.31 19.95
N PRO A 72 1.69 -14.69 19.59
CA PRO A 72 2.86 -14.42 20.42
C PRO A 72 3.15 -12.93 20.60
N TYR A 73 2.93 -12.11 19.56
CA TYR A 73 3.12 -10.66 19.63
C TYR A 73 2.14 -9.99 20.59
N ARG A 74 0.86 -10.39 20.55
CA ARG A 74 -0.16 -9.91 21.50
C ARG A 74 0.13 -10.36 22.92
N ARG A 75 0.65 -11.60 23.10
CA ARG A 75 1.10 -12.10 24.41
C ARG A 75 2.25 -11.27 24.96
N LEU A 76 3.25 -10.94 24.14
CA LEU A 76 4.33 -10.03 24.51
C LEU A 76 3.77 -8.70 25.05
N ALA A 77 2.81 -8.11 24.35
CA ALA A 77 2.19 -6.85 24.76
C ALA A 77 1.38 -6.97 26.06
N ARG A 78 0.69 -8.11 26.28
CA ARG A 78 -0.10 -8.34 27.50
C ARG A 78 0.77 -8.65 28.72
N ALA A 79 1.74 -9.57 28.56
CA ALA A 79 2.54 -10.07 29.68
C ALA A 79 3.56 -9.03 30.20
N PHE A 80 4.11 -8.20 29.30
CA PHE A 80 5.16 -7.23 29.64
C PHE A 80 4.66 -5.78 29.64
N GLY A 81 3.36 -5.56 29.53
CA GLY A 81 2.77 -4.24 29.37
C GLY A 81 3.00 -3.68 27.97
N SER A 82 2.82 -2.38 27.78
CA SER A 82 3.17 -1.81 26.49
C SER A 82 4.68 -1.98 26.27
N SER A 83 5.07 -2.86 25.35
CA SER A 83 6.46 -2.98 24.87
C SER A 83 6.87 -1.75 24.05
N GLU A 84 6.11 -0.67 24.15
CA GLU A 84 6.30 0.56 23.39
C GLU A 84 7.43 1.37 24.03
N VAL A 85 8.63 1.10 23.53
CA VAL A 85 9.85 1.75 23.97
C VAL A 85 10.21 2.90 23.03
N VAL A 86 10.45 4.05 23.61
CA VAL A 86 11.02 5.22 22.95
C VAL A 86 12.46 5.37 23.41
N LEU A 87 13.39 5.38 22.48
CA LEU A 87 14.81 5.52 22.74
C LEU A 87 15.22 6.98 22.48
N ALA A 88 15.61 7.69 23.52
CA ALA A 88 16.15 9.03 23.45
C ALA A 88 17.68 8.95 23.50
N ALA A 89 18.35 9.13 22.35
CA ALA A 89 19.81 9.01 22.22
C ALA A 89 20.46 10.35 21.93
N TYR A 90 21.69 10.56 22.43
CA TYR A 90 22.46 11.77 22.21
C TYR A 90 23.97 11.52 22.29
N ASP A 91 24.75 12.44 21.76
CA ASP A 91 26.21 12.38 21.80
C ASP A 91 26.73 12.79 23.19
N ALA A 92 27.43 11.88 23.86
CA ALA A 92 27.98 12.05 25.21
C ALA A 92 29.47 11.61 25.25
N PRO A 93 30.38 12.42 24.74
CA PRO A 93 31.81 12.05 24.64
C PRO A 93 32.43 11.74 26.00
N ASP A 94 31.94 12.37 27.06
CA ASP A 94 32.40 12.21 28.45
C ASP A 94 31.48 11.33 29.30
N LEU A 95 30.77 10.39 28.67
CA LEU A 95 29.70 9.57 29.31
C LEU A 95 30.14 8.91 30.60
N LEU A 96 31.33 8.30 30.63
CA LEU A 96 31.81 7.52 31.78
C LEU A 96 32.55 8.40 32.82
N THR A 97 32.50 9.73 32.69
CA THR A 97 33.00 10.66 33.73
C THR A 97 31.91 10.96 34.78
N PRO A 98 32.26 11.42 35.99
CA PRO A 98 31.29 11.84 37.00
C PRO A 98 30.32 12.89 36.48
N ALA A 99 30.78 13.85 35.67
CA ALA A 99 29.97 14.90 35.06
C ALA A 99 29.01 14.32 34.01
N GLY A 100 29.50 13.41 33.15
CA GLY A 100 28.66 12.73 32.14
C GLY A 100 27.56 11.90 32.75
N ILE A 101 27.85 11.13 33.81
CA ILE A 101 26.82 10.34 34.55
C ILE A 101 25.83 11.25 35.27
N ALA A 102 26.27 12.38 35.84
CA ALA A 102 25.37 13.36 36.45
C ALA A 102 24.41 13.98 35.41
N THR A 103 24.94 14.34 34.24
CA THR A 103 24.16 14.85 33.12
C THR A 103 23.13 13.80 32.63
N LEU A 104 23.56 12.55 32.44
CA LEU A 104 22.67 11.47 32.04
C LEU A 104 21.55 11.22 33.07
N ARG A 105 21.88 11.34 34.36
CA ARG A 105 20.89 11.22 35.45
C ARG A 105 19.85 12.33 35.39
N ASP A 106 20.28 13.57 35.23
CA ASP A 106 19.38 14.73 35.13
C ASP A 106 18.45 14.58 33.90
N ILE A 107 19.00 14.20 32.75
CA ILE A 107 18.21 13.94 31.53
C ILE A 107 17.19 12.83 31.78
N THR A 108 17.60 11.70 32.39
CA THR A 108 16.72 10.59 32.69
C THR A 108 15.56 11.00 33.58
N GLN A 109 15.84 11.77 34.64
CA GLN A 109 14.80 12.28 35.53
C GLN A 109 13.84 13.28 34.87
N ARG A 110 14.37 14.12 33.97
CA ARG A 110 13.51 15.03 33.17
C ARG A 110 12.57 14.25 32.25
N LEU A 111 13.07 13.23 31.56
CA LEU A 111 12.28 12.39 30.69
C LEU A 111 11.25 11.56 31.45
N GLU A 112 11.57 11.06 32.63
CA GLU A 112 10.64 10.31 33.49
C GLU A 112 9.47 11.18 34.01
N ARG A 113 9.66 12.48 34.17
CA ARG A 113 8.61 13.42 34.59
C ARG A 113 7.64 13.81 33.46
N ILE A 114 7.91 13.42 32.23
CA ILE A 114 7.01 13.71 31.10
C ILE A 114 5.72 12.92 31.26
N PRO A 115 4.54 13.56 31.25
CA PRO A 115 3.27 12.86 31.31
C PRO A 115 3.11 11.86 30.14
N GLY A 116 2.69 10.63 30.44
CA GLY A 116 2.60 9.55 29.45
C GLY A 116 3.85 8.67 29.36
N ILE A 117 4.91 8.96 30.14
CA ILE A 117 6.07 8.09 30.33
C ILE A 117 5.88 7.31 31.63
N ALA A 118 5.82 5.99 31.54
CA ALA A 118 5.70 5.07 32.69
C ALA A 118 7.02 4.94 33.45
N SER A 119 8.15 4.95 32.75
CA SER A 119 9.49 4.89 33.32
C SER A 119 10.54 5.33 32.31
N ALA A 120 11.64 5.90 32.80
CA ALA A 120 12.83 6.21 32.02
C ALA A 120 14.05 5.54 32.68
N THR A 121 14.79 4.76 31.89
CA THR A 121 15.95 3.99 32.36
C THR A 121 17.18 4.30 31.53
N SER A 122 18.30 4.49 32.20
CA SER A 122 19.60 4.70 31.58
C SER A 122 20.70 4.01 32.39
N LEU A 123 21.93 4.11 31.92
CA LEU A 123 23.08 3.66 32.70
C LEU A 123 23.14 4.34 34.08
N ALA A 124 22.74 5.60 34.19
CA ALA A 124 22.76 6.37 35.44
C ALA A 124 21.63 6.01 36.42
N SER A 125 20.58 5.29 35.96
CA SER A 125 19.45 4.86 36.80
C SER A 125 19.75 3.61 37.61
N THR A 126 20.87 2.96 37.36
CA THR A 126 21.25 1.73 38.09
C THR A 126 21.79 2.06 39.46
N PRO A 127 21.55 1.21 40.49
CA PRO A 127 22.08 1.42 41.84
C PRO A 127 23.62 1.50 41.89
N LEU A 128 24.27 0.92 40.88
CA LEU A 128 25.71 0.95 40.68
C LEU A 128 26.20 2.25 40.01
N GLY A 129 25.31 3.19 39.70
CA GLY A 129 25.66 4.44 39.03
C GLY A 129 26.77 5.26 39.69
N ALA A 130 26.88 5.21 41.04
CA ALA A 130 28.03 5.79 41.77
C ALA A 130 29.32 4.96 41.60
N GLY A 131 29.20 3.63 41.43
CA GLY A 131 30.32 2.71 41.21
C GLY A 131 30.87 2.70 39.78
N ILE A 132 30.16 3.25 38.79
CA ILE A 132 30.60 3.36 37.40
C ILE A 132 31.78 4.30 37.28
N ILE A 133 31.92 5.28 38.15
CA ILE A 133 33.03 6.23 38.21
C ILE A 133 34.39 5.51 38.37
N HIS A 134 34.41 4.26 38.85
CA HIS A 134 35.62 3.47 39.05
C HIS A 134 35.59 2.16 38.27
N LEU A 135 35.38 2.23 36.94
CA LEU A 135 35.33 1.05 36.05
C LEU A 135 36.60 0.18 36.15
N ASP A 136 37.75 0.78 36.36
CA ASP A 136 39.01 0.06 36.42
C ASP A 136 39.11 -0.82 37.69
N THR A 137 38.46 -0.44 38.79
CA THR A 137 38.53 -1.11 40.05
C THR A 137 37.27 -1.90 40.43
N ASN A 138 36.12 -1.64 39.75
CA ASN A 138 34.84 -2.29 40.05
C ASN A 138 34.39 -3.30 38.96
N PRO A 139 34.60 -4.61 39.15
CA PRO A 139 34.20 -5.62 38.19
C PRO A 139 32.68 -5.67 37.90
N ALA A 140 31.84 -5.35 38.91
CA ALA A 140 30.40 -5.32 38.76
C ALA A 140 29.95 -4.14 37.86
N ALA A 141 30.58 -2.98 38.03
CA ALA A 141 30.33 -1.83 37.16
C ALA A 141 30.71 -2.13 35.69
N ARG A 142 31.85 -2.78 35.47
CA ARG A 142 32.25 -3.20 34.11
C ARG A 142 31.24 -4.17 33.49
N ARG A 143 30.77 -5.18 34.21
CA ARG A 143 29.76 -6.12 33.74
C ARG A 143 28.43 -5.43 33.40
N LEU A 144 28.02 -4.45 34.23
CA LEU A 144 26.80 -3.70 33.96
C LEU A 144 26.91 -2.81 32.73
N VAL A 145 28.04 -2.13 32.54
CA VAL A 145 28.25 -1.35 31.29
C VAL A 145 28.24 -2.26 30.08
N SER A 146 28.96 -3.39 30.12
CA SER A 146 28.97 -4.35 29.01
C SER A 146 27.58 -4.97 28.76
N LEU A 147 26.74 -5.11 29.76
CA LEU A 147 25.36 -5.55 29.62
C LEU A 147 24.52 -4.52 28.84
N LEU A 148 24.72 -3.23 29.12
CA LEU A 148 23.97 -2.13 28.48
C LEU A 148 24.58 -1.63 27.18
N GLU A 149 25.82 -2.04 26.85
CA GLU A 149 26.41 -1.80 25.55
C GLU A 149 25.53 -2.37 24.43
N GLY A 150 25.29 -1.57 23.40
CA GLY A 150 24.39 -1.92 22.31
C GLY A 150 22.90 -1.75 22.64
N TYR A 151 22.51 -1.36 23.86
CA TYR A 151 21.13 -0.99 24.22
C TYR A 151 21.03 0.48 24.60
N ALA A 152 21.75 0.90 25.64
CA ALA A 152 21.67 2.24 26.20
C ALA A 152 23.01 3.00 26.10
N VAL A 153 24.06 2.31 25.70
CA VAL A 153 25.43 2.85 25.55
C VAL A 153 26.02 2.30 24.26
N SER A 154 26.70 3.14 23.48
CA SER A 154 27.45 2.69 22.29
C SER A 154 28.75 1.96 22.68
N ALA A 155 29.26 1.11 21.79
CA ALA A 155 30.50 0.36 22.03
C ALA A 155 31.73 1.25 22.22
N ASP A 156 31.73 2.46 21.65
CA ASP A 156 32.77 3.48 21.84
C ASP A 156 32.56 4.37 23.07
N HIS A 157 31.49 4.14 23.84
CA HIS A 157 31.06 4.88 25.04
C HIS A 157 30.85 6.39 24.80
N ARG A 158 30.62 6.81 23.56
CA ARG A 158 30.44 8.22 23.18
C ARG A 158 28.98 8.60 22.87
N THR A 159 28.06 7.62 22.86
CA THR A 159 26.65 7.85 22.69
C THR A 159 25.89 7.20 23.85
N ALA A 160 25.06 8.00 24.50
CA ALA A 160 24.15 7.54 25.54
C ALA A 160 22.71 7.52 25.04
N ALA A 161 21.94 6.56 25.56
CA ALA A 161 20.51 6.51 25.30
C ALA A 161 19.74 6.31 26.60
N VAL A 162 18.58 6.97 26.68
CA VAL A 162 17.58 6.76 27.73
C VAL A 162 16.43 5.96 27.12
N VAL A 163 16.12 4.85 27.75
CA VAL A 163 15.01 3.96 27.37
C VAL A 163 13.78 4.44 28.10
N CYS A 164 12.84 5.07 27.38
CA CYS A 164 11.59 5.56 27.92
C CYS A 164 10.47 4.54 27.55
N VAL A 165 9.76 4.02 28.54
CA VAL A 165 8.59 3.16 28.36
C VAL A 165 7.34 4.02 28.38
N LEU A 166 6.52 3.95 27.35
CA LEU A 166 5.25 4.68 27.30
C LEU A 166 4.19 4.03 28.19
N GLU A 167 3.32 4.83 28.76
CA GLU A 167 2.16 4.30 29.49
C GLU A 167 1.16 3.63 28.53
N PRO A 168 0.46 2.57 28.98
CA PRO A 168 -0.63 1.97 28.21
C PRO A 168 -1.69 3.01 27.84
N ALA A 169 -2.25 2.90 26.62
CA ALA A 169 -3.25 3.84 26.13
C ALA A 169 -4.44 3.95 27.11
N GLY A 170 -4.79 5.20 27.47
CA GLY A 170 -5.94 5.50 28.35
C GLY A 170 -5.66 5.52 29.85
N LYS A 171 -4.44 5.26 30.32
CA LYS A 171 -4.10 5.38 31.73
C LYS A 171 -3.90 6.83 32.20
N THR A 172 -3.27 7.67 31.36
CA THR A 172 -3.08 9.08 31.69
C THR A 172 -4.22 9.90 31.10
N ALA A 173 -5.06 10.46 31.96
CA ALA A 173 -6.14 11.33 31.51
C ALA A 173 -5.57 12.62 30.89
N GLY A 174 -5.93 12.91 29.65
CA GLY A 174 -5.64 14.18 28.98
C GLY A 174 -4.35 14.27 28.17
N VAL A 175 -3.49 13.24 28.13
CA VAL A 175 -2.27 13.23 27.31
C VAL A 175 -2.30 12.09 26.32
N THR A 176 -2.12 12.42 25.04
CA THR A 176 -2.01 11.43 23.98
C THR A 176 -0.58 10.88 23.87
N ARG A 177 -0.43 9.66 23.33
CA ARG A 177 0.89 9.10 23.01
C ARG A 177 1.73 9.99 22.10
N ALA A 178 1.08 10.67 21.18
CA ALA A 178 1.76 11.59 20.27
C ALA A 178 2.38 12.78 21.03
N GLU A 179 1.65 13.35 21.97
CA GLU A 179 2.13 14.45 22.83
C GLU A 179 3.28 14.01 23.71
N ALA A 180 3.22 12.81 24.30
CA ALA A 180 4.33 12.25 25.09
C ALA A 180 5.61 12.08 24.23
N ILE A 181 5.49 11.52 23.02
CA ILE A 181 6.62 11.38 22.09
C ILE A 181 7.18 12.76 21.68
N ASP A 182 6.31 13.74 21.42
CA ASP A 182 6.73 15.11 21.07
C ASP A 182 7.47 15.78 22.23
N ALA A 183 7.04 15.58 23.45
CA ALA A 183 7.70 16.11 24.64
C ALA A 183 9.09 15.47 24.85
N VAL A 184 9.20 14.13 24.65
CA VAL A 184 10.50 13.44 24.67
C VAL A 184 11.42 13.99 23.58
N ARG A 185 10.90 14.18 22.36
CA ARG A 185 11.66 14.74 21.25
C ARG A 185 12.14 16.15 21.54
N ALA A 186 11.29 17.03 22.06
CA ALA A 186 11.65 18.39 22.42
C ALA A 186 12.76 18.43 23.48
N ALA A 187 12.68 17.57 24.50
CA ALA A 187 13.70 17.46 25.53
C ALA A 187 15.03 16.92 24.99
N THR A 188 14.97 15.94 24.07
CA THR A 188 16.17 15.30 23.50
C THR A 188 16.85 16.17 22.44
N SER A 189 16.08 16.90 21.63
CA SER A 189 16.63 17.77 20.57
C SER A 189 17.46 18.95 21.09
N ALA A 190 17.33 19.28 22.38
CA ALA A 190 18.16 20.26 23.03
C ALA A 190 19.59 19.74 23.35
N LEU A 191 19.83 18.43 23.18
CA LEU A 191 21.11 17.77 23.47
C LEU A 191 21.95 17.65 22.18
N PRO A 192 23.30 17.60 22.31
CA PRO A 192 24.19 17.39 21.17
C PRO A 192 23.86 16.09 20.43
N GLY A 193 23.61 16.18 19.12
CA GLY A 193 23.24 15.00 18.31
C GLY A 193 21.96 14.29 18.76
N GLY A 194 21.11 14.98 19.56
CA GLY A 194 19.92 14.39 20.16
C GLY A 194 18.92 13.88 19.13
N THR A 195 18.50 12.63 19.28
CA THR A 195 17.55 11.97 18.40
C THR A 195 16.64 11.03 19.17
N VAL A 196 15.44 10.81 18.63
CA VAL A 196 14.45 9.94 19.23
C VAL A 196 14.04 8.88 18.23
N ALA A 197 14.05 7.61 18.62
CA ALA A 197 13.61 6.51 17.80
C ALA A 197 12.87 5.45 18.62
N GLY A 198 12.35 4.45 17.93
CA GLY A 198 11.54 3.37 18.49
C GLY A 198 10.32 3.13 17.63
N GLU A 199 9.72 1.96 17.78
CA GLU A 199 8.52 1.57 17.04
C GLU A 199 7.39 2.61 17.16
N PRO A 200 7.03 3.12 18.37
CA PRO A 200 5.98 4.12 18.52
C PRO A 200 6.28 5.45 17.81
N VAL A 201 7.56 5.85 17.81
CA VAL A 201 8.01 7.08 17.12
C VAL A 201 7.86 6.93 15.61
N MET A 202 8.33 5.80 15.09
CA MET A 202 8.24 5.50 13.66
C MET A 202 6.79 5.43 13.17
N LEU A 203 5.92 4.78 13.94
CA LEU A 203 4.49 4.71 13.63
C LEU A 203 3.85 6.11 13.65
N ARG A 204 4.09 6.86 14.73
CA ARG A 204 3.53 8.22 14.87
C ARG A 204 3.96 9.13 13.73
N ASP A 205 5.26 9.19 13.44
CA ASP A 205 5.80 10.07 12.41
C ASP A 205 5.41 9.60 10.99
N GLY A 206 5.45 8.29 10.76
CA GLY A 206 4.98 7.69 9.52
C GLY A 206 3.51 8.01 9.23
N PHE A 207 2.62 7.80 10.20
CA PHE A 207 1.19 8.12 10.02
C PHE A 207 0.93 9.61 9.90
N SER A 208 1.62 10.48 10.64
CA SER A 208 1.46 11.93 10.52
C SER A 208 1.89 12.44 9.13
N MET A 209 2.95 11.88 8.58
CA MET A 209 3.40 12.17 7.23
C MET A 209 2.38 11.70 6.18
N LEU A 210 1.87 10.47 6.32
CA LEU A 210 0.88 9.89 5.42
C LEU A 210 -0.44 10.69 5.43
N GLU A 211 -0.87 11.19 6.57
CA GLU A 211 -2.07 12.00 6.70
C GLU A 211 -1.93 13.34 5.97
N ARG A 212 -0.77 13.99 6.06
CA ARG A 212 -0.45 15.21 5.29
C ARG A 212 -0.37 14.90 3.80
N ASP A 213 0.33 13.85 3.42
CA ASP A 213 0.48 13.41 2.03
C ASP A 213 -0.89 13.09 1.39
N GLY A 214 -1.78 12.38 2.09
CA GLY A 214 -3.07 11.97 1.55
C GLY A 214 -3.95 13.13 1.06
N ASN A 215 -3.94 14.26 1.77
CA ASN A 215 -4.67 15.46 1.37
C ASN A 215 -3.94 16.21 0.25
N LEU A 216 -2.63 16.38 0.35
CA LEU A 216 -1.82 17.07 -0.66
C LEU A 216 -1.83 16.32 -2.01
N LEU A 217 -1.64 15.01 -1.99
CA LEU A 217 -1.58 14.19 -3.20
C LEU A 217 -2.93 14.14 -3.92
N GLY A 218 -4.04 14.04 -3.19
CA GLY A 218 -5.38 14.07 -3.78
C GLY A 218 -5.69 15.40 -4.46
N THR A 219 -5.35 16.53 -3.82
CA THR A 219 -5.57 17.87 -4.40
C THR A 219 -4.63 18.14 -5.57
N SER A 220 -3.36 17.79 -5.47
CA SER A 220 -2.38 17.98 -6.56
C SER A 220 -2.71 17.11 -7.78
N ALA A 221 -3.11 15.85 -7.58
CA ALA A 221 -3.57 14.98 -8.67
C ALA A 221 -4.81 15.57 -9.36
N GLY A 222 -5.78 16.09 -8.61
CA GLY A 222 -6.96 16.75 -9.15
C GLY A 222 -6.63 18.03 -9.93
N ILE A 223 -5.73 18.87 -9.44
CA ILE A 223 -5.28 20.09 -10.12
C ILE A 223 -4.54 19.76 -11.41
N LEU A 224 -3.57 18.83 -11.35
CA LEU A 224 -2.78 18.45 -12.53
C LEU A 224 -3.63 17.79 -13.60
N ALA A 225 -4.48 16.84 -13.24
CA ALA A 225 -5.39 16.21 -14.19
C ALA A 225 -6.42 17.21 -14.73
N GLY A 226 -6.92 18.12 -13.89
CA GLY A 226 -7.79 19.23 -14.29
C GLY A 226 -7.12 20.18 -15.27
N ALA A 227 -5.83 20.49 -15.10
CA ALA A 227 -5.06 21.29 -16.04
C ALA A 227 -4.97 20.61 -17.41
N VAL A 228 -4.70 19.29 -17.44
CA VAL A 228 -4.70 18.52 -18.68
C VAL A 228 -6.06 18.58 -19.37
N LEU A 229 -7.15 18.42 -18.63
CA LEU A 229 -8.51 18.47 -19.18
C LEU A 229 -8.86 19.88 -19.69
N LEU A 230 -8.43 20.92 -18.98
CA LEU A 230 -8.64 22.31 -19.44
C LEU A 230 -7.89 22.59 -20.74
N LEU A 231 -6.65 22.11 -20.85
CA LEU A 231 -5.87 22.23 -22.09
C LEU A 231 -6.48 21.40 -23.22
N SER A 232 -6.99 20.20 -22.92
CA SER A 232 -7.58 19.29 -23.91
C SER A 232 -8.93 19.77 -24.43
N PHE A 233 -9.82 20.27 -23.58
CA PHE A 233 -11.19 20.63 -23.97
C PHE A 233 -11.42 22.14 -24.04
N ARG A 234 -10.51 22.97 -23.51
CA ARG A 234 -10.53 24.44 -23.55
C ARG A 234 -11.88 25.04 -23.12
N SER A 235 -12.51 24.42 -22.14
CA SER A 235 -13.83 24.81 -21.62
C SER A 235 -13.91 24.60 -20.11
N LEU A 236 -14.18 25.66 -19.37
CA LEU A 236 -14.36 25.60 -17.90
C LEU A 236 -15.54 24.72 -17.49
N ARG A 237 -16.58 24.67 -18.32
CA ARG A 237 -17.73 23.79 -18.06
C ARG A 237 -17.34 22.33 -18.11
N TRP A 238 -16.62 21.92 -19.14
CA TRP A 238 -16.17 20.57 -19.33
C TRP A 238 -15.01 20.18 -18.40
N LEU A 239 -14.40 21.14 -17.70
CA LEU A 239 -13.56 20.93 -16.55
C LEU A 239 -14.37 20.71 -15.27
N ALA A 240 -15.45 21.50 -15.07
CA ALA A 240 -16.27 21.43 -13.85
C ALA A 240 -17.02 20.09 -13.73
N VAL A 241 -17.40 19.45 -14.83
CA VAL A 241 -18.11 18.17 -14.81
C VAL A 241 -17.27 17.05 -14.17
N PRO A 242 -16.05 16.70 -14.68
CA PRO A 242 -15.24 15.66 -14.05
C PRO A 242 -14.82 16.05 -12.63
N LEU A 243 -14.55 17.34 -12.35
CA LEU A 243 -14.16 17.77 -11.01
C LEU A 243 -15.31 17.55 -9.99
N ALA A 244 -16.56 17.85 -10.36
CA ALA A 244 -17.72 17.58 -9.52
C ALA A 244 -17.94 16.08 -9.29
N VAL A 245 -17.72 15.24 -10.32
CA VAL A 245 -17.79 13.77 -10.18
C VAL A 245 -16.69 13.26 -9.24
N VAL A 246 -15.46 13.78 -9.36
CA VAL A 246 -14.34 13.47 -8.46
C VAL A 246 -14.69 13.82 -7.02
N LEU A 247 -15.14 15.04 -6.77
CA LEU A 247 -15.48 15.51 -5.42
C LEU A 247 -16.59 14.66 -4.80
N LEU A 248 -17.69 14.42 -5.53
CA LEU A 248 -18.78 13.60 -5.03
C LEU A 248 -18.34 12.15 -4.82
N GLY A 249 -17.60 11.56 -5.77
CA GLY A 249 -17.07 10.20 -5.68
C GLY A 249 -16.14 10.01 -4.48
N LEU A 250 -15.21 10.95 -4.28
CA LEU A 250 -14.28 10.92 -3.16
C LEU A 250 -14.99 11.04 -1.80
N TRP A 251 -15.88 12.02 -1.64
CA TRP A 251 -16.60 12.19 -0.39
C TRP A 251 -17.57 11.05 -0.12
N SER A 252 -18.29 10.58 -1.14
CA SER A 252 -19.19 9.42 -1.01
C SER A 252 -18.43 8.16 -0.61
N THR A 253 -17.26 7.91 -1.19
CA THR A 253 -16.41 6.79 -0.78
C THR A 253 -16.01 6.90 0.67
N ARG A 254 -15.45 8.07 1.09
CA ARG A 254 -15.06 8.28 2.50
C ARG A 254 -16.24 8.15 3.45
N GLY A 255 -17.43 8.64 3.05
CA GLY A 255 -18.65 8.50 3.83
C GLY A 255 -19.07 7.04 4.03
N VAL A 256 -19.06 6.24 2.96
CA VAL A 256 -19.37 4.80 3.00
C VAL A 256 -18.36 4.05 3.88
N LEU A 257 -17.06 4.35 3.74
CA LEU A 257 -16.01 3.73 4.57
C LEU A 257 -16.20 4.05 6.06
N ALA A 258 -16.57 5.30 6.38
CA ALA A 258 -16.84 5.71 7.76
C ALA A 258 -18.06 4.97 8.35
N VAL A 259 -19.13 4.82 7.58
CA VAL A 259 -20.33 4.05 7.99
C VAL A 259 -20.02 2.56 8.14
N ALA A 260 -19.16 2.01 7.30
CA ALA A 260 -18.69 0.63 7.39
C ALA A 260 -17.71 0.40 8.57
N GLY A 261 -17.32 1.44 9.32
CA GLY A 261 -16.37 1.33 10.43
C GLY A 261 -14.94 1.01 9.99
N MET A 262 -14.62 1.20 8.70
CA MET A 262 -13.27 0.99 8.18
C MET A 262 -12.34 2.13 8.62
N LYS A 263 -11.06 1.82 8.77
CA LYS A 263 -10.02 2.81 9.07
C LYS A 263 -9.04 2.90 7.90
N LEU A 264 -8.55 4.09 7.63
CA LEU A 264 -7.52 4.30 6.62
C LEU A 264 -6.20 3.61 7.05
N THR A 265 -5.51 3.00 6.10
CA THR A 265 -4.22 2.33 6.30
C THR A 265 -3.09 3.15 5.67
N MET A 266 -1.84 2.69 5.80
CA MET A 266 -0.67 3.38 5.23
C MET A 266 -0.77 3.58 3.71
N VAL A 267 -1.35 2.63 2.98
CA VAL A 267 -1.51 2.72 1.52
C VAL A 267 -2.75 3.49 1.09
N SER A 268 -3.65 3.82 2.01
CA SER A 268 -4.88 4.58 1.72
C SER A 268 -4.61 6.03 1.29
N THR A 269 -3.39 6.54 1.43
CA THR A 269 -2.97 7.83 0.88
C THR A 269 -3.16 7.90 -0.64
N MET A 270 -3.04 6.76 -1.32
CA MET A 270 -3.24 6.64 -2.77
C MET A 270 -4.73 6.64 -3.17
N LEU A 271 -5.66 6.38 -2.23
CA LEU A 271 -7.10 6.23 -2.50
C LEU A 271 -7.69 7.47 -3.20
N SER A 272 -7.33 8.67 -2.73
CA SER A 272 -7.85 9.92 -3.30
C SER A 272 -7.40 10.09 -4.76
N ALA A 273 -6.14 9.78 -5.07
CA ALA A 273 -5.62 9.83 -6.44
C ALA A 273 -6.29 8.77 -7.32
N MET A 274 -6.49 7.55 -6.81
CA MET A 274 -7.16 6.47 -7.54
C MET A 274 -8.60 6.85 -7.94
N ILE A 275 -9.40 7.32 -6.98
CA ILE A 275 -10.78 7.75 -7.25
C ILE A 275 -10.80 8.92 -8.24
N THR A 276 -9.89 9.88 -8.10
CA THR A 276 -9.75 11.00 -9.04
C THR A 276 -9.50 10.53 -10.45
N VAL A 277 -8.57 9.59 -10.60
CA VAL A 277 -8.15 9.03 -11.89
C VAL A 277 -9.30 8.25 -12.54
N VAL A 278 -9.96 7.34 -11.83
CA VAL A 278 -11.11 6.57 -12.34
C VAL A 278 -12.27 7.49 -12.75
N ALA A 279 -12.56 8.50 -11.93
CA ALA A 279 -13.63 9.46 -12.22
C ALA A 279 -13.34 10.28 -13.49
N ILE A 280 -12.10 10.74 -13.65
CA ILE A 280 -11.69 11.51 -14.84
C ILE A 280 -11.74 10.63 -16.09
N ALA A 281 -11.20 9.40 -16.04
CA ALA A 281 -11.25 8.47 -17.16
C ALA A 281 -12.69 8.25 -17.65
N THR A 282 -13.59 7.93 -16.71
CA THR A 282 -15.01 7.70 -17.02
C THR A 282 -15.67 8.91 -17.71
N VAL A 283 -15.43 10.11 -17.16
CA VAL A 283 -16.07 11.34 -17.69
C VAL A 283 -15.46 11.78 -19.01
N VAL A 284 -14.16 11.60 -19.25
CA VAL A 284 -13.49 11.96 -20.51
C VAL A 284 -14.12 11.24 -21.69
N HIS A 285 -14.41 9.94 -21.56
CA HIS A 285 -15.08 9.20 -22.63
C HIS A 285 -16.46 9.77 -22.97
N VAL A 286 -17.23 10.20 -21.96
CA VAL A 286 -18.52 10.87 -22.16
C VAL A 286 -18.35 12.21 -22.88
N ILE A 287 -17.36 13.02 -22.47
CA ILE A 287 -17.10 14.34 -23.08
C ILE A 287 -16.73 14.19 -24.57
N VAL A 288 -15.85 13.25 -24.89
CA VAL A 288 -15.41 13.01 -26.26
C VAL A 288 -16.57 12.54 -27.13
N GLU A 289 -17.43 11.65 -26.65
CA GLU A 289 -18.57 11.17 -27.40
C GLU A 289 -19.65 12.27 -27.56
N VAL A 290 -19.95 13.07 -26.52
CA VAL A 290 -20.85 14.21 -26.64
C VAL A 290 -20.36 15.19 -27.72
N ARG A 291 -19.04 15.50 -27.72
CA ARG A 291 -18.45 16.38 -28.75
C ARG A 291 -18.67 15.81 -30.14
N ARG A 292 -18.41 14.53 -30.32
CA ARG A 292 -18.61 13.84 -31.62
C ARG A 292 -20.06 13.91 -32.07
N GLN A 293 -21.03 13.69 -31.19
CA GLN A 293 -22.45 13.79 -31.53
C GLN A 293 -22.85 15.22 -31.87
N ARG A 294 -22.23 16.22 -31.25
CA ARG A 294 -22.39 17.64 -31.58
C ARG A 294 -21.82 17.99 -32.95
N GLU A 295 -20.66 17.44 -33.28
CA GLU A 295 -20.03 17.60 -34.62
C GLU A 295 -20.90 17.00 -35.74
N LEU A 296 -21.69 15.96 -35.43
CA LEU A 296 -22.71 15.36 -36.31
C LEU A 296 -24.00 16.20 -36.44
N GLY A 297 -24.09 17.36 -35.76
CA GLY A 297 -25.20 18.28 -35.83
C GLY A 297 -26.36 18.01 -34.83
N LEU A 298 -26.24 17.05 -33.94
CA LEU A 298 -27.29 16.78 -32.97
C LEU A 298 -27.40 17.92 -31.95
N PRO A 299 -28.61 18.34 -31.52
CA PRO A 299 -28.79 19.31 -30.47
C PRO A 299 -28.23 18.79 -29.12
N PRO A 300 -27.82 19.68 -28.16
CA PRO A 300 -27.11 19.28 -26.95
C PRO A 300 -27.76 18.17 -26.16
N ARG A 301 -29.08 18.20 -26.00
CA ARG A 301 -29.85 17.17 -25.26
C ARG A 301 -29.79 15.80 -25.97
N GLN A 302 -29.99 15.78 -27.28
CA GLN A 302 -29.95 14.53 -28.05
C GLN A 302 -28.49 14.00 -28.15
N ALA A 303 -27.50 14.88 -28.27
CA ALA A 303 -26.09 14.52 -28.26
C ALA A 303 -25.69 13.83 -26.95
N LEU A 304 -26.14 14.33 -25.81
CA LEU A 304 -25.90 13.70 -24.52
C LEU A 304 -26.69 12.39 -24.37
N GLU A 305 -27.94 12.34 -24.82
CA GLU A 305 -28.77 11.12 -24.81
C GLU A 305 -28.07 10.00 -25.61
N GLU A 306 -27.61 10.32 -26.80
CA GLU A 306 -26.93 9.36 -27.66
C GLU A 306 -25.56 8.94 -27.09
N ALA A 307 -24.81 9.89 -26.52
CA ALA A 307 -23.53 9.58 -25.87
C ALA A 307 -23.74 8.63 -24.67
N ILE A 308 -24.71 8.89 -23.79
CA ILE A 308 -25.00 7.99 -22.66
C ILE A 308 -25.49 6.62 -23.17
N HIS A 309 -26.35 6.59 -24.19
CA HIS A 309 -26.82 5.35 -24.79
C HIS A 309 -25.67 4.49 -25.34
N LEU A 310 -24.76 5.10 -26.09
CA LEU A 310 -23.64 4.41 -26.72
C LEU A 310 -22.59 3.93 -25.72
N LEU A 311 -22.35 4.70 -24.65
CA LEU A 311 -21.34 4.41 -23.63
C LEU A 311 -21.87 3.63 -22.44
N PHE A 312 -23.17 3.37 -22.33
CA PHE A 312 -23.79 2.72 -21.16
C PHE A 312 -23.10 1.40 -20.81
N TRP A 313 -23.05 0.45 -21.72
CA TRP A 313 -22.43 -0.85 -21.49
C TRP A 313 -20.91 -0.78 -21.39
N PRO A 314 -20.19 -0.03 -22.24
CA PRO A 314 -18.76 0.20 -22.05
C PRO A 314 -18.39 0.74 -20.68
N VAL A 315 -19.05 1.77 -20.17
CA VAL A 315 -18.76 2.35 -18.84
C VAL A 315 -19.05 1.38 -17.72
N ILE A 316 -20.18 0.63 -17.77
CA ILE A 316 -20.44 -0.42 -16.78
C ILE A 316 -19.38 -1.51 -16.84
N GLY A 317 -18.96 -1.92 -18.04
CA GLY A 317 -17.88 -2.89 -18.22
C GLY A 317 -16.55 -2.40 -17.65
N ALA A 318 -16.19 -1.15 -17.90
CA ALA A 318 -15.00 -0.51 -17.38
C ALA A 318 -14.98 -0.48 -15.83
N ILE A 319 -16.04 0.02 -15.23
CA ILE A 319 -16.14 0.04 -13.75
C ILE A 319 -16.14 -1.40 -13.18
N ALA A 320 -16.77 -2.36 -13.86
CA ALA A 320 -16.74 -3.75 -13.44
C ALA A 320 -15.32 -4.35 -13.50
N THR A 321 -14.51 -4.01 -14.54
CA THR A 321 -13.10 -4.43 -14.59
C THR A 321 -12.27 -3.77 -13.49
N ASP A 322 -12.52 -2.51 -13.17
CA ASP A 322 -11.89 -1.82 -12.05
C ASP A 322 -12.23 -2.50 -10.71
N VAL A 323 -13.53 -2.78 -10.48
CA VAL A 323 -14.00 -3.47 -9.27
C VAL A 323 -13.39 -4.87 -9.13
N ILE A 324 -13.23 -5.62 -10.23
CA ILE A 324 -12.59 -6.94 -10.23
C ILE A 324 -11.09 -6.78 -9.97
N GLY A 325 -10.42 -5.85 -10.65
CA GLY A 325 -8.99 -5.59 -10.49
C GLY A 325 -8.66 -5.19 -9.04
N PHE A 326 -9.36 -4.20 -8.48
CA PHE A 326 -9.19 -3.78 -7.10
C PHE A 326 -9.67 -4.83 -6.10
N GLY A 327 -10.81 -5.47 -6.37
CA GLY A 327 -11.39 -6.52 -5.55
C GLY A 327 -10.49 -7.76 -5.43
N SER A 328 -9.65 -8.05 -6.42
CA SER A 328 -8.67 -9.15 -6.32
C SER A 328 -7.68 -8.96 -5.18
N LEU A 329 -7.38 -7.70 -4.80
CA LEU A 329 -6.52 -7.38 -3.66
C LEU A 329 -7.09 -7.84 -2.31
N ILE A 330 -8.40 -8.11 -2.22
CA ILE A 330 -9.05 -8.66 -1.01
C ILE A 330 -8.48 -10.03 -0.64
N THR A 331 -7.90 -10.75 -1.59
CA THR A 331 -7.26 -12.03 -1.33
C THR A 331 -5.84 -11.92 -0.77
N SER A 332 -5.29 -10.72 -0.69
CA SER A 332 -3.98 -10.47 -0.08
C SER A 332 -4.02 -10.69 1.42
N ARG A 333 -2.95 -11.32 1.94
CA ARG A 333 -2.72 -11.51 3.38
C ARG A 333 -2.02 -10.32 4.04
N VAL A 334 -1.66 -9.33 3.24
CA VAL A 334 -1.11 -8.04 3.69
C VAL A 334 -2.28 -7.10 3.98
N GLY A 335 -2.58 -6.85 5.26
CA GLY A 335 -3.75 -6.09 5.71
C GLY A 335 -3.99 -4.77 4.97
N PRO A 336 -2.99 -3.86 4.86
CA PRO A 336 -3.16 -2.61 4.11
C PRO A 336 -3.53 -2.80 2.64
N VAL A 337 -3.02 -3.84 1.97
CA VAL A 337 -3.33 -4.17 0.56
C VAL A 337 -4.76 -4.70 0.43
N HIS A 338 -5.15 -5.60 1.32
CA HIS A 338 -6.52 -6.12 1.43
C HIS A 338 -7.54 -4.98 1.61
N ASP A 339 -7.33 -4.11 2.60
CA ASP A 339 -8.23 -3.00 2.89
C ASP A 339 -8.27 -1.99 1.74
N PHE A 340 -7.13 -1.71 1.10
CA PHE A 340 -7.06 -0.84 -0.06
C PHE A 340 -7.87 -1.39 -1.23
N GLY A 341 -7.87 -2.70 -1.45
CA GLY A 341 -8.71 -3.36 -2.45
C GLY A 341 -10.19 -3.09 -2.23
N ILE A 342 -10.68 -3.27 -1.00
CA ILE A 342 -12.08 -2.96 -0.64
C ILE A 342 -12.39 -1.48 -0.86
N MET A 343 -11.54 -0.58 -0.36
CA MET A 343 -11.73 0.86 -0.42
C MET A 343 -11.80 1.37 -1.87
N THR A 344 -10.92 0.87 -2.74
CA THR A 344 -10.87 1.28 -4.15
C THR A 344 -12.00 0.67 -4.97
N ALA A 345 -12.41 -0.57 -4.69
CA ALA A 345 -13.58 -1.18 -5.33
C ALA A 345 -14.86 -0.42 -4.98
N ILE A 346 -15.06 -0.06 -3.71
CA ILE A 346 -16.17 0.83 -3.29
C ILE A 346 -16.05 2.18 -4.01
N GLY A 347 -14.83 2.74 -4.10
CA GLY A 347 -14.57 3.99 -4.79
C GLY A 347 -14.99 3.97 -6.26
N ALA A 348 -14.65 2.92 -7.00
CA ALA A 348 -15.04 2.76 -8.40
C ALA A 348 -16.58 2.71 -8.57
N ILE A 349 -17.28 2.01 -7.69
CA ILE A 349 -18.75 1.98 -7.67
C ILE A 349 -19.32 3.38 -7.38
N MET A 350 -18.75 4.11 -6.40
CA MET A 350 -19.19 5.46 -6.06
C MET A 350 -18.94 6.45 -7.20
N VAL A 351 -17.89 6.27 -8.00
CA VAL A 351 -17.64 7.06 -9.21
C VAL A 351 -18.76 6.86 -10.24
N LEU A 352 -19.19 5.62 -10.48
CA LEU A 352 -20.30 5.34 -11.40
C LEU A 352 -21.59 6.06 -10.98
N PHE A 353 -21.96 5.97 -9.70
CA PHE A 353 -23.12 6.67 -9.18
C PHE A 353 -22.95 8.20 -9.25
N SER A 354 -21.77 8.72 -8.91
CA SER A 354 -21.47 10.16 -8.98
C SER A 354 -21.58 10.68 -10.42
N ALA A 355 -21.08 9.93 -11.40
CA ALA A 355 -21.21 10.28 -12.81
C ALA A 355 -22.67 10.30 -13.26
N ALA A 356 -23.47 9.29 -12.89
CA ALA A 356 -24.89 9.24 -13.23
C ALA A 356 -25.70 10.39 -12.62
N LEU A 357 -25.36 10.81 -11.39
CA LEU A 357 -26.06 11.88 -10.68
C LEU A 357 -25.68 13.29 -11.15
N VAL A 358 -24.41 13.49 -11.53
CA VAL A 358 -23.83 14.83 -11.75
C VAL A 358 -23.78 15.20 -13.24
N VAL A 359 -23.35 14.27 -14.11
CA VAL A 359 -23.08 14.56 -15.53
C VAL A 359 -24.30 15.13 -16.27
N PRO A 360 -25.53 14.55 -16.15
CA PRO A 360 -26.66 15.05 -16.93
C PRO A 360 -27.02 16.51 -16.64
N GLN A 361 -26.95 16.91 -15.38
CA GLN A 361 -27.27 18.29 -14.99
C GLN A 361 -26.18 19.26 -15.38
N LEU A 362 -24.91 18.98 -15.10
CA LEU A 362 -23.82 19.90 -15.40
C LEU A 362 -23.52 19.99 -16.90
N ALA A 363 -23.76 18.92 -17.66
CA ALA A 363 -23.62 18.92 -19.12
C ALA A 363 -24.71 19.75 -19.82
N LEU A 364 -25.93 19.81 -19.31
CA LEU A 364 -27.06 20.52 -19.92
C LEU A 364 -27.50 21.79 -19.20
N GLY A 365 -27.03 22.01 -17.96
CA GLY A 365 -27.42 23.16 -17.13
C GLY A 365 -26.78 24.47 -17.60
N GLY A 366 -27.48 25.62 -17.37
CA GLY A 366 -26.98 26.94 -17.67
C GLY A 366 -27.28 27.45 -19.07
N ARG A 367 -27.10 28.76 -19.30
CA ARG A 367 -27.39 29.44 -20.57
C ARG A 367 -26.25 29.46 -21.57
N PHE A 368 -25.04 28.99 -21.18
CA PHE A 368 -23.87 29.01 -22.01
C PHE A 368 -23.75 27.69 -22.76
N ASN A 369 -24.07 27.71 -24.05
CA ASN A 369 -23.98 26.56 -24.96
C ASN A 369 -22.56 26.47 -25.54
N THR A 370 -21.59 26.10 -24.69
CA THR A 370 -20.20 25.93 -25.12
C THR A 370 -19.93 24.45 -25.35
N ASP A 371 -19.82 24.09 -26.63
CA ASP A 371 -19.40 22.73 -27.02
C ASP A 371 -17.93 22.49 -26.64
N PRO A 372 -17.53 21.25 -26.31
CA PRO A 372 -16.12 20.94 -26.08
C PRO A 372 -15.34 21.22 -27.37
N ARG A 373 -14.29 22.04 -27.27
CA ARG A 373 -13.46 22.41 -28.42
C ARG A 373 -12.46 21.29 -28.76
N ARG A 374 -11.89 21.35 -29.96
CA ARG A 374 -10.81 20.46 -30.37
C ARG A 374 -9.58 20.69 -29.48
N ALA A 375 -8.92 19.59 -29.09
CA ALA A 375 -7.71 19.63 -28.30
C ALA A 375 -6.55 20.24 -29.11
N TRP A 376 -5.59 20.84 -28.39
CA TRP A 376 -4.34 21.30 -29.03
C TRP A 376 -3.56 20.10 -29.54
N GLY A 377 -3.09 20.14 -30.79
CA GLY A 377 -2.34 19.04 -31.38
C GLY A 377 -3.19 17.87 -31.89
N GLU A 378 -4.53 17.93 -31.83
CA GLU A 378 -5.42 16.86 -32.25
C GLU A 378 -5.20 16.46 -33.73
N GLY A 379 -4.92 17.44 -34.63
CA GLY A 379 -4.61 17.14 -36.01
C GLY A 379 -3.29 16.38 -36.22
N LEU A 380 -2.27 16.65 -35.40
CA LEU A 380 -1.01 15.87 -35.42
C LEU A 380 -1.25 14.45 -34.86
N LEU A 381 -2.09 14.33 -33.85
CA LEU A 381 -2.48 13.03 -33.27
C LEU A 381 -3.22 12.19 -34.31
N ASP A 382 -4.18 12.78 -35.05
CA ASP A 382 -4.92 12.10 -36.13
C ASP A 382 -3.98 11.59 -37.23
N LEU A 383 -3.06 12.42 -37.70
CA LEU A 383 -2.04 12.00 -38.66
C LEU A 383 -1.13 10.88 -38.13
N GLY A 384 -0.79 10.94 -36.85
CA GLY A 384 -0.01 9.91 -36.18
C GLY A 384 -0.75 8.59 -36.11
N LEU A 385 -2.02 8.60 -35.71
CA LEU A 385 -2.87 7.42 -35.64
C LEU A 385 -3.12 6.79 -36.99
N ASP A 386 -3.38 7.58 -38.03
CA ASP A 386 -3.53 7.10 -39.42
C ASP A 386 -2.23 6.45 -39.95
N GLY A 387 -1.09 7.07 -39.66
CA GLY A 387 0.23 6.52 -39.99
C GLY A 387 0.50 5.19 -39.25
N LEU A 388 0.07 5.09 -38.02
CA LEU A 388 0.19 3.88 -37.19
C LEU A 388 -0.66 2.73 -37.77
N VAL A 389 -1.93 2.98 -38.08
CA VAL A 389 -2.83 1.97 -38.68
C VAL A 389 -2.27 1.45 -40.00
N ARG A 390 -1.81 2.34 -40.88
CA ARG A 390 -1.18 1.93 -42.14
C ARG A 390 0.04 1.02 -41.94
N ARG A 391 0.88 1.30 -40.90
CA ARG A 391 2.04 0.47 -40.55
C ARG A 391 1.62 -0.89 -39.99
N ILE A 392 0.61 -0.92 -39.13
CA ILE A 392 0.05 -2.13 -38.52
C ILE A 392 -0.49 -3.08 -39.60
N VAL A 393 -1.32 -2.56 -40.53
CA VAL A 393 -1.90 -3.34 -41.62
C VAL A 393 -0.83 -3.86 -42.58
N ARG A 394 0.22 -3.05 -42.84
CA ARG A 394 1.30 -3.41 -43.78
C ARG A 394 2.29 -4.44 -43.23
N HIS A 395 2.59 -4.40 -41.92
CA HIS A 395 3.65 -5.22 -41.32
C HIS A 395 3.26 -5.83 -39.94
N PRO A 396 2.10 -6.51 -39.82
CA PRO A 396 1.63 -6.99 -38.51
C PRO A 396 2.60 -7.99 -37.86
N GLY A 397 3.17 -8.93 -38.62
CA GLY A 397 4.10 -9.94 -38.10
C GLY A 397 5.40 -9.34 -37.56
N ARG A 398 5.99 -8.34 -38.24
CA ARG A 398 7.22 -7.69 -37.75
C ARG A 398 6.99 -6.92 -36.46
N ILE A 399 5.86 -6.25 -36.32
CA ILE A 399 5.49 -5.52 -35.08
C ILE A 399 5.26 -6.50 -33.93
N MET A 400 4.58 -7.62 -34.19
CA MET A 400 4.36 -8.66 -33.18
C MET A 400 5.68 -9.27 -32.70
N ILE A 401 6.58 -9.62 -33.61
CA ILE A 401 7.91 -10.14 -33.26
C ILE A 401 8.68 -9.12 -32.42
N GLY A 402 8.70 -7.85 -32.81
CA GLY A 402 9.36 -6.79 -32.05
C GLY A 402 8.77 -6.64 -30.64
N ALA A 403 7.45 -6.63 -30.51
CA ALA A 403 6.78 -6.56 -29.21
C ALA A 403 7.13 -7.78 -28.34
N THR A 404 7.09 -8.98 -28.90
CA THR A 404 7.45 -10.21 -28.19
C THR A 404 8.90 -10.19 -27.70
N LEU A 405 9.84 -9.73 -28.55
CA LEU A 405 11.26 -9.62 -28.15
C LEU A 405 11.47 -8.63 -27.01
N VAL A 406 10.81 -7.47 -27.04
CA VAL A 406 10.86 -6.48 -25.96
C VAL A 406 10.34 -7.08 -24.66
N VAL A 407 9.17 -7.74 -24.71
CA VAL A 407 8.58 -8.38 -23.53
C VAL A 407 9.50 -9.49 -22.99
N ALA A 408 10.03 -10.34 -23.85
CA ALA A 408 10.95 -11.43 -23.44
C ALA A 408 12.23 -10.88 -22.80
N ALA A 409 12.83 -9.84 -23.36
CA ALA A 409 14.01 -9.18 -22.79
C ALA A 409 13.72 -8.55 -21.42
N CYS A 410 12.55 -7.92 -21.25
CA CYS A 410 12.13 -7.40 -19.95
C CYS A 410 11.85 -8.54 -18.95
N MET A 411 11.15 -9.59 -19.37
CA MET A 411 10.84 -10.73 -18.48
C MET A 411 12.09 -11.40 -17.92
N ALA A 412 13.21 -11.42 -18.66
CA ALA A 412 14.49 -11.92 -18.14
C ALA A 412 14.97 -11.16 -16.88
N GLY A 413 14.57 -9.90 -16.71
CA GLY A 413 14.86 -9.12 -15.50
C GLY A 413 14.07 -9.54 -14.26
N MET A 414 12.93 -10.23 -14.45
CA MET A 414 12.06 -10.62 -13.31
C MET A 414 12.77 -11.59 -12.33
N GLY A 415 13.72 -12.39 -12.83
CA GLY A 415 14.53 -13.27 -11.97
C GLY A 415 15.45 -12.53 -10.98
N ARG A 416 15.61 -11.20 -11.14
CA ARG A 416 16.41 -10.34 -10.25
C ARG A 416 15.57 -9.52 -9.28
N LEU A 417 14.25 -9.74 -9.25
CA LEU A 417 13.37 -9.02 -8.32
C LEU A 417 13.65 -9.41 -6.88
N GLU A 418 13.91 -8.42 -6.06
CA GLU A 418 14.08 -8.57 -4.62
C GLU A 418 12.95 -7.84 -3.88
N VAL A 419 12.62 -8.30 -2.66
CA VAL A 419 11.64 -7.63 -1.81
C VAL A 419 12.38 -6.72 -0.83
N GLU A 420 11.83 -5.52 -0.57
CA GLU A 420 12.36 -4.62 0.44
C GLU A 420 11.99 -5.12 1.84
N THR A 421 13.00 -5.30 2.66
CA THR A 421 12.88 -5.82 4.02
C THR A 421 13.10 -4.78 5.09
N ASP A 422 13.70 -3.67 4.73
CA ASP A 422 13.98 -2.54 5.65
C ASP A 422 12.79 -1.59 5.63
N PHE A 423 12.03 -1.58 6.72
CA PHE A 423 10.86 -0.71 6.83
C PHE A 423 11.23 0.78 6.73
N THR A 424 12.42 1.17 7.16
CA THR A 424 12.88 2.56 7.10
C THR A 424 13.04 3.05 5.67
N ARG A 425 13.31 2.17 4.71
CA ARG A 425 13.39 2.49 3.28
C ARG A 425 12.05 2.83 2.64
N ASN A 426 10.95 2.62 3.36
CA ASN A 426 9.64 3.12 2.92
C ASN A 426 9.54 4.65 3.08
N PHE A 427 10.53 5.31 3.68
CA PHE A 427 10.58 6.76 3.86
C PHE A 427 11.75 7.37 3.09
N ARG A 428 11.62 8.66 2.74
CA ARG A 428 12.73 9.37 2.07
C ARG A 428 13.96 9.45 3.00
N ARG A 429 15.16 9.30 2.44
CA ARG A 429 16.42 9.36 3.19
C ARG A 429 16.60 10.65 3.99
N SER A 430 16.00 11.75 3.54
CA SER A 430 16.03 13.05 4.24
C SER A 430 15.08 13.12 5.43
N SER A 431 14.22 12.14 5.65
CA SER A 431 13.27 12.13 6.76
C SER A 431 13.98 11.93 8.11
N GLU A 432 13.43 12.53 9.17
CA GLU A 432 13.91 12.36 10.52
C GLU A 432 13.91 10.89 10.96
N ILE A 433 12.87 10.14 10.57
CA ILE A 433 12.73 8.70 10.82
C ILE A 433 13.99 7.96 10.35
N VAL A 434 14.41 8.16 9.10
CA VAL A 434 15.55 7.44 8.52
C VAL A 434 16.84 7.84 9.22
N ARG A 435 17.04 9.13 9.51
CA ARG A 435 18.25 9.61 10.20
C ARG A 435 18.36 9.08 11.62
N SER A 436 17.26 9.08 12.36
CA SER A 436 17.21 8.56 13.75
C SER A 436 17.52 7.07 13.79
N TYR A 437 16.92 6.29 12.91
CA TYR A 437 17.20 4.86 12.81
C TYR A 437 18.62 4.56 12.33
N GLU A 438 19.18 5.36 11.45
CA GLU A 438 20.57 5.22 10.98
C GLU A 438 21.60 5.44 12.10
N MET A 439 21.34 6.40 12.98
CA MET A 439 22.15 6.63 14.17
C MET A 439 22.12 5.40 15.11
N ILE A 440 20.91 4.86 15.38
CA ILE A 440 20.77 3.68 16.24
C ILE A 440 21.41 2.44 15.60
N GLU A 441 21.17 2.23 14.30
CA GLU A 441 21.73 1.10 13.55
C GLU A 441 23.28 1.11 13.59
N SER A 442 23.88 2.29 13.47
CA SER A 442 25.35 2.42 13.42
C SER A 442 26.00 2.44 14.79
N ARG A 443 25.37 3.01 15.82
CA ARG A 443 26.02 3.28 17.12
C ARG A 443 25.52 2.41 18.27
N LEU A 444 24.27 1.92 18.20
CA LEU A 444 23.63 1.18 19.29
C LEU A 444 23.32 -0.29 18.93
N GLY A 445 24.16 -0.90 18.11
CA GLY A 445 24.12 -2.35 17.88
C GLY A 445 23.05 -2.86 16.93
N GLY A 446 22.33 -1.96 16.22
CA GLY A 446 21.26 -2.33 15.27
C GLY A 446 19.88 -1.89 15.72
N ALA A 447 19.01 -1.67 14.74
CA ALA A 447 17.63 -1.20 14.96
C ALA A 447 16.59 -2.34 15.00
N GLY A 448 16.96 -3.54 14.58
CA GLY A 448 16.10 -4.73 14.58
C GLY A 448 15.95 -5.33 15.98
N VAL A 449 14.87 -4.99 16.69
CA VAL A 449 14.57 -5.51 18.02
C VAL A 449 13.47 -6.56 17.94
N TRP A 450 13.66 -7.67 18.64
CA TRP A 450 12.70 -8.77 18.71
C TRP A 450 12.94 -9.62 19.94
N ASP A 451 12.06 -10.59 20.22
CA ASP A 451 12.03 -11.25 21.51
C ASP A 451 11.79 -12.76 21.36
N VAL A 452 12.34 -13.51 22.31
CA VAL A 452 11.94 -14.88 22.62
C VAL A 452 11.21 -14.88 23.95
N LEU A 453 10.03 -15.46 23.97
CA LEU A 453 9.22 -15.66 25.16
C LEU A 453 9.35 -17.11 25.61
N VAL A 454 9.73 -17.32 26.87
CA VAL A 454 9.90 -18.65 27.47
C VAL A 454 8.89 -18.80 28.62
N PRO A 455 7.98 -19.79 28.54
CA PRO A 455 7.02 -20.02 29.61
C PRO A 455 7.71 -20.61 30.85
N VAL A 456 7.27 -20.23 32.05
CA VAL A 456 7.75 -20.77 33.30
C VAL A 456 6.58 -21.33 34.11
N SER A 457 6.69 -22.63 34.47
CA SER A 457 5.72 -23.30 35.30
C SER A 457 6.21 -23.29 36.76
N GLY A 458 5.81 -22.27 37.52
CA GLY A 458 6.21 -22.12 38.92
C GLY A 458 7.24 -21.02 39.20
N PRO A 459 7.93 -21.04 40.35
CA PRO A 459 8.97 -20.07 40.67
C PRO A 459 10.19 -20.24 39.75
N ILE A 460 10.89 -19.11 39.47
CA ILE A 460 12.14 -19.13 38.74
C ILE A 460 13.21 -19.83 39.56
N ASP A 461 13.62 -21.01 39.16
CA ASP A 461 14.62 -21.84 39.81
C ASP A 461 15.97 -21.84 39.06
N GLY A 462 16.99 -22.42 39.67
CA GLY A 462 18.32 -22.53 39.12
C GLY A 462 18.37 -23.32 37.81
N ALA A 463 17.49 -24.33 37.63
CA ALA A 463 17.40 -25.12 36.41
C ALA A 463 16.88 -24.27 35.24
N THR A 464 15.87 -23.45 35.47
CA THR A 464 15.32 -22.50 34.49
C THR A 464 16.37 -21.48 34.08
N VAL A 465 17.09 -20.85 35.02
CA VAL A 465 18.13 -19.87 34.76
C VAL A 465 19.29 -20.50 33.97
N ALA A 466 19.74 -21.69 34.33
CA ALA A 466 20.81 -22.39 33.61
C ALA A 466 20.39 -22.78 32.20
N ARG A 467 19.12 -23.17 31.98
CA ARG A 467 18.58 -23.49 30.68
C ARG A 467 18.48 -22.24 29.80
N LEU A 468 18.09 -21.11 30.39
CA LEU A 468 18.06 -19.81 29.72
C LEU A 468 19.47 -19.35 29.33
N GLY A 469 20.47 -19.54 30.21
CA GLY A 469 21.88 -19.24 29.91
C GLY A 469 22.42 -20.08 28.75
N ARG A 470 22.06 -21.38 28.68
CA ARG A 470 22.42 -22.22 27.51
C ARG A 470 21.76 -21.71 26.22
N LEU A 471 20.49 -21.35 26.28
CA LEU A 471 19.80 -20.75 25.13
C LEU A 471 20.55 -19.50 24.63
N GLU A 472 20.91 -18.58 25.53
CA GLU A 472 21.65 -17.35 25.17
C GLU A 472 23.00 -17.65 24.52
N GLU A 473 23.77 -18.58 25.10
CA GLU A 473 25.08 -18.95 24.56
C GLU A 473 24.97 -19.56 23.16
N ARG A 474 23.98 -20.45 22.95
CA ARG A 474 23.69 -21.02 21.63
C ARG A 474 23.25 -19.93 20.63
N LEU A 475 22.36 -19.01 21.05
CA LEU A 475 21.91 -17.90 20.21
C LEU A 475 23.08 -16.99 19.77
N ARG A 476 24.02 -16.71 20.68
CA ARG A 476 25.21 -15.88 20.38
C ARG A 476 26.19 -16.58 19.41
N ARG A 477 26.35 -17.91 19.51
CA ARG A 477 27.34 -18.66 18.73
C ARG A 477 26.81 -19.26 17.45
N GLU A 478 25.59 -19.81 17.45
CA GLU A 478 25.06 -20.63 16.36
C GLU A 478 24.28 -19.81 15.33
N VAL A 479 23.73 -18.62 15.72
CA VAL A 479 23.01 -17.75 14.78
C VAL A 479 23.98 -16.92 13.99
N ILE A 480 24.30 -17.39 12.77
CA ILE A 480 25.30 -16.79 11.88
C ILE A 480 24.63 -16.28 10.62
N ALA A 481 25.05 -15.11 10.13
CA ALA A 481 24.63 -14.55 8.85
C ALA A 481 25.83 -13.89 8.13
N PRO A 482 25.74 -13.65 6.82
CA PRO A 482 26.75 -12.90 6.10
C PRO A 482 26.89 -11.47 6.68
N GLY A 483 28.10 -11.12 7.11
CA GLY A 483 28.45 -9.77 7.52
C GLY A 483 28.48 -8.78 6.35
N PRO A 484 28.76 -7.48 6.59
CA PRO A 484 28.90 -6.48 5.54
C PRO A 484 29.93 -6.87 4.47
N ASP A 485 30.95 -7.61 4.87
CA ASP A 485 32.06 -8.06 4.01
C ASP A 485 31.80 -9.44 3.37
N GLY A 486 30.57 -9.97 3.51
CA GLY A 486 30.19 -11.31 3.01
C GLY A 486 30.76 -12.46 3.83
N ILE A 487 31.50 -12.22 4.89
CA ILE A 487 32.07 -13.24 5.78
C ILE A 487 31.02 -13.63 6.82
N PRO A 488 30.81 -14.93 7.10
CA PRO A 488 29.89 -15.36 8.15
C PRO A 488 30.31 -14.78 9.51
N ALA A 489 29.37 -14.09 10.16
CA ALA A 489 29.57 -13.47 11.47
C ALA A 489 28.32 -13.69 12.35
N PRO A 490 28.44 -13.59 13.69
CA PRO A 490 27.29 -13.60 14.57
C PRO A 490 26.24 -12.60 14.11
N ALA A 491 25.03 -13.06 13.86
CA ALA A 491 23.95 -12.25 13.31
C ALA A 491 23.24 -11.41 14.40
N LEU A 492 23.24 -11.91 15.63
CA LEU A 492 22.68 -11.21 16.79
C LEU A 492 23.76 -10.31 17.38
N THR A 493 23.53 -9.02 17.32
CA THR A 493 24.43 -8.01 17.91
C THR A 493 24.34 -7.94 19.41
N LYS A 494 23.16 -8.34 19.96
CA LYS A 494 22.94 -8.44 21.40
C LYS A 494 21.87 -9.50 21.72
N VAL A 495 22.10 -10.20 22.82
CA VAL A 495 21.15 -11.11 23.48
C VAL A 495 21.14 -10.73 24.95
N LEU A 496 19.97 -10.47 25.53
CA LEU A 496 19.79 -10.07 26.93
C LEU A 496 18.60 -10.76 27.54
N SER A 497 18.81 -11.46 28.66
CA SER A 497 17.73 -12.04 29.45
C SER A 497 17.91 -11.79 30.96
N VAL A 498 17.00 -12.35 31.74
CA VAL A 498 17.11 -12.35 33.19
C VAL A 498 18.35 -13.12 33.68
N ALA A 499 18.84 -14.13 32.93
CA ALA A 499 20.03 -14.88 33.30
C ALA A 499 21.29 -14.00 33.29
N ASP A 500 21.46 -13.16 32.26
CA ASP A 500 22.56 -12.20 32.20
C ASP A 500 22.52 -11.18 33.35
N VAL A 501 21.33 -10.67 33.68
CA VAL A 501 21.16 -9.69 34.76
C VAL A 501 21.46 -10.32 36.12
N LEU A 502 20.94 -11.53 36.36
CA LEU A 502 21.22 -12.25 37.59
C LEU A 502 22.70 -12.59 37.74
N ALA A 503 23.37 -12.98 36.65
CA ALA A 503 24.81 -13.21 36.62
C ALA A 503 25.64 -11.95 36.89
N ALA A 504 25.14 -10.77 36.47
CA ALA A 504 25.82 -9.50 36.73
C ALA A 504 25.72 -9.03 38.19
N ILE A 505 24.60 -9.32 38.86
CA ILE A 505 24.35 -8.87 40.25
C ILE A 505 24.68 -9.94 41.30
N SER A 506 24.79 -11.23 40.92
CA SER A 506 25.11 -12.33 41.83
C SER A 506 26.60 -12.34 42.17
N PRO A 507 26.96 -12.45 43.45
CA PRO A 507 28.34 -12.61 43.88
C PRO A 507 28.91 -14.02 43.59
N VAL A 508 28.03 -15.00 43.28
CA VAL A 508 28.40 -16.40 43.02
C VAL A 508 28.09 -16.74 41.56
N PRO A 509 28.99 -17.47 40.86
CA PRO A 509 28.70 -17.93 39.50
C PRO A 509 27.45 -18.81 39.47
N LEU A 510 26.41 -18.38 38.70
CA LEU A 510 25.12 -19.10 38.65
C LEU A 510 25.21 -20.43 37.90
N GLU A 511 26.27 -20.64 37.09
CA GLU A 511 26.53 -21.89 36.38
C GLU A 511 26.78 -23.07 37.33
N SER A 512 27.40 -22.81 38.51
CA SER A 512 27.66 -23.83 39.54
C SER A 512 26.45 -24.08 40.47
N ALA A 513 25.41 -23.26 40.41
CA ALA A 513 24.26 -23.29 41.30
C ALA A 513 23.04 -24.07 40.75
N SER A 514 23.15 -24.67 39.57
CA SER A 514 22.00 -25.01 38.70
C SER A 514 21.03 -26.10 39.20
N THR A 515 21.35 -26.94 40.17
CA THR A 515 20.47 -28.06 40.59
C THR A 515 20.41 -28.34 42.10
N SER A 516 21.13 -27.59 42.89
CA SER A 516 21.14 -27.78 44.36
C SER A 516 20.11 -26.90 45.08
N ALA A 517 19.64 -27.31 46.25
CA ALA A 517 18.78 -26.48 47.10
C ALA A 517 19.41 -25.11 47.41
N LEU A 518 20.74 -25.07 47.57
CA LEU A 518 21.50 -23.85 47.76
C LEU A 518 21.46 -22.96 46.50
N GLY A 519 21.56 -23.58 45.29
CA GLY A 519 21.45 -22.86 44.03
C GLY A 519 20.09 -22.21 43.83
N ASN A 520 19.01 -22.92 44.13
CA ASN A 520 17.66 -22.38 44.06
C ASN A 520 17.46 -21.22 45.05
N TRP A 521 18.07 -21.31 46.25
CA TRP A 521 18.06 -20.21 47.21
C TRP A 521 18.83 -18.99 46.70
N VAL A 522 20.00 -19.18 46.09
CA VAL A 522 20.81 -18.11 45.49
C VAL A 522 20.03 -17.42 44.40
N VAL A 523 19.42 -18.18 43.48
CA VAL A 523 18.60 -17.63 42.40
C VAL A 523 17.39 -16.86 42.93
N GLY A 524 16.65 -17.42 43.89
CA GLY A 524 15.51 -16.76 44.53
C GLY A 524 15.89 -15.46 45.23
N SER A 525 17.07 -15.44 45.91
CA SER A 525 17.61 -14.25 46.54
C SER A 525 18.02 -13.18 45.46
N ALA A 526 18.65 -13.61 44.35
CA ALA A 526 19.03 -12.73 43.28
C ALA A 526 17.81 -12.14 42.53
N VAL A 527 16.74 -12.93 42.31
CA VAL A 527 15.46 -12.44 41.76
C VAL A 527 14.81 -11.42 42.72
N THR A 528 14.86 -11.66 44.02
CA THR A 528 14.36 -10.72 45.02
C THR A 528 15.15 -9.42 45.00
N LEU A 529 16.47 -9.51 44.90
CA LEU A 529 17.35 -8.35 44.77
C LEU A 529 17.07 -7.58 43.47
N LEU A 530 16.85 -8.29 42.36
CA LEU A 530 16.48 -7.70 41.05
C LEU A 530 15.18 -6.87 41.21
N ARG A 531 14.15 -7.44 41.83
CA ARG A 531 12.87 -6.74 42.05
C ARG A 531 13.00 -5.50 42.93
N GLN A 532 13.87 -5.53 43.96
CA GLN A 532 14.09 -4.42 44.86
C GLN A 532 14.97 -3.32 44.28
N GLN A 533 16.07 -3.71 43.62
CA GLN A 533 17.09 -2.79 43.13
C GLN A 533 16.89 -2.32 41.72
N LEU A 534 16.31 -3.15 40.84
CA LEU A 534 16.13 -2.93 39.44
C LEU A 534 14.70 -3.28 38.97
N PRO A 535 13.65 -2.71 39.59
CA PRO A 535 12.25 -3.08 39.31
C PRO A 535 11.84 -2.86 37.86
N GLN A 536 12.52 -1.97 37.12
CA GLN A 536 12.26 -1.72 35.73
C GLN A 536 12.77 -2.86 34.82
N LEU A 537 13.96 -3.42 35.12
CA LEU A 537 14.49 -4.60 34.44
C LEU A 537 13.68 -5.85 34.78
N ASP A 538 13.26 -6.01 36.03
CA ASP A 538 12.36 -7.11 36.46
C ASP A 538 11.10 -7.11 35.59
N ARG A 539 10.39 -6.00 35.52
CA ARG A 539 9.15 -5.86 34.71
C ARG A 539 9.37 -6.02 33.19
N SER A 540 10.54 -5.71 32.67
CA SER A 540 10.84 -5.86 31.26
C SER A 540 11.28 -7.27 30.86
N LEU A 541 11.77 -8.07 31.81
CA LEU A 541 12.30 -9.42 31.58
C LEU A 541 11.43 -10.54 32.17
N ILE A 542 10.61 -10.25 33.17
CA ILE A 542 9.68 -11.19 33.82
C ILE A 542 8.26 -10.63 33.69
N GLY A 543 7.42 -11.29 32.90
CA GLY A 543 6.05 -10.86 32.62
C GLY A 543 5.02 -11.86 33.12
N HIS A 544 3.81 -11.37 33.38
CA HIS A 544 2.65 -12.19 33.72
C HIS A 544 1.52 -11.91 32.76
N ASP A 545 1.04 -12.93 32.04
CA ASP A 545 -0.10 -12.78 31.14
C ASP A 545 -1.39 -12.72 32.01
N PRO A 546 -2.15 -11.62 31.96
CA PRO A 546 -3.36 -11.47 32.78
C PRO A 546 -4.53 -12.36 32.31
N GLU A 547 -4.48 -12.93 31.11
CA GLU A 547 -5.55 -13.80 30.59
C GLU A 547 -5.51 -15.21 31.20
N ASP A 548 -4.32 -15.78 31.34
CA ASP A 548 -4.14 -17.17 31.81
C ASP A 548 -3.33 -17.30 33.10
N GLY A 549 -2.82 -16.17 33.62
CA GLY A 549 -1.99 -16.12 34.83
C GLY A 549 -0.59 -16.71 34.63
N SER A 550 -0.19 -17.07 33.43
CA SER A 550 1.10 -17.67 33.13
C SER A 550 2.25 -16.66 33.30
N THR A 551 3.39 -17.16 33.75
CA THR A 551 4.63 -16.38 33.89
C THR A 551 5.52 -16.64 32.67
N TRP A 552 6.05 -15.58 32.09
CA TRP A 552 6.91 -15.62 30.94
C TRP A 552 8.22 -14.90 31.20
N LEU A 553 9.32 -15.47 30.73
CA LEU A 553 10.63 -14.82 30.69
C LEU A 553 10.87 -14.31 29.27
N ARG A 554 11.42 -13.12 29.18
CA ARG A 554 11.74 -12.47 27.92
C ARG A 554 13.25 -12.51 27.66
N VAL A 555 13.63 -13.00 26.50
CA VAL A 555 14.99 -12.85 25.95
C VAL A 555 14.92 -11.82 24.85
N MET A 556 15.53 -10.68 25.09
CA MET A 556 15.59 -9.56 24.15
C MET A 556 16.73 -9.81 23.14
N LEU A 557 16.40 -9.80 21.88
CA LEU A 557 17.33 -9.97 20.78
C LEU A 557 17.48 -8.68 19.99
N ARG A 558 18.70 -8.41 19.54
CA ARG A 558 18.98 -7.31 18.64
C ARG A 558 19.78 -7.80 17.43
N ALA A 559 19.38 -7.33 16.26
CA ALA A 559 20.04 -7.64 14.99
C ALA A 559 20.10 -6.37 14.13
N ARG A 560 20.91 -6.39 13.09
CA ARG A 560 20.92 -5.30 12.10
C ARG A 560 19.62 -5.36 11.28
N GLU A 561 18.99 -4.19 11.09
CA GLU A 561 17.77 -4.09 10.29
C GLU A 561 18.07 -4.16 8.79
N ARG A 562 19.18 -3.58 8.35
CA ARG A 562 19.58 -3.49 6.94
C ARG A 562 20.25 -4.78 6.44
N GLN A 563 19.44 -5.84 6.28
CA GLN A 563 19.89 -7.14 5.76
C GLN A 563 18.99 -7.62 4.61
N PRO A 564 19.52 -8.47 3.67
CA PRO A 564 18.70 -9.10 2.65
C PRO A 564 17.59 -9.98 3.24
N ALA A 565 16.47 -10.13 2.52
CA ALA A 565 15.32 -10.94 2.96
C ALA A 565 15.71 -12.38 3.34
N ALA A 566 16.56 -12.99 2.52
CA ALA A 566 17.03 -14.35 2.77
C ALA A 566 17.82 -14.47 4.09
N ALA A 567 18.67 -13.50 4.38
CA ALA A 567 19.45 -13.47 5.63
C ALA A 567 18.55 -13.29 6.85
N LYS A 568 17.59 -12.33 6.81
CA LYS A 568 16.62 -12.14 7.90
C LYS A 568 15.81 -13.41 8.17
N ARG A 569 15.36 -14.10 7.11
CA ARG A 569 14.61 -15.34 7.22
C ARG A 569 15.46 -16.44 7.88
N SER A 570 16.71 -16.62 7.42
CA SER A 570 17.65 -17.58 8.00
C SER A 570 17.89 -17.33 9.48
N ILE A 571 18.09 -16.06 9.88
CA ILE A 571 18.28 -15.66 11.28
C ILE A 571 17.05 -16.04 12.12
N VAL A 572 15.85 -15.67 11.69
CA VAL A 572 14.62 -15.97 12.43
C VAL A 572 14.39 -17.47 12.54
N GLU A 573 14.64 -18.22 11.47
CA GLU A 573 14.46 -19.68 11.48
C GLU A 573 15.49 -20.40 12.36
N SER A 574 16.77 -19.99 12.31
CA SER A 574 17.81 -20.52 13.21
C SER A 574 17.45 -20.27 14.69
N VAL A 575 16.97 -19.07 15.02
CA VAL A 575 16.52 -18.79 16.38
C VAL A 575 15.32 -19.65 16.77
N ARG A 576 14.34 -19.83 15.88
CA ARG A 576 13.19 -20.73 16.15
C ARG A 576 13.61 -22.15 16.41
N GLN A 577 14.55 -22.66 15.63
CA GLN A 577 15.06 -24.01 15.79
C GLN A 577 15.74 -24.16 17.15
N ILE A 578 16.66 -23.26 17.50
CA ILE A 578 17.38 -23.30 18.79
C ILE A 578 16.38 -23.19 19.97
N VAL A 579 15.40 -22.32 19.86
CA VAL A 579 14.36 -22.15 20.88
C VAL A 579 13.50 -23.41 21.02
N ALA A 580 13.11 -24.05 19.91
CA ALA A 580 12.33 -25.30 19.95
C ALA A 580 13.11 -26.47 20.54
N GLU A 581 14.43 -26.51 20.35
CA GLU A 581 15.31 -27.52 20.95
C GLU A 581 15.48 -27.33 22.46
N GLU A 582 15.70 -26.08 22.90
CA GLU A 582 15.88 -25.78 24.33
C GLU A 582 14.55 -25.74 25.10
N PHE A 583 13.48 -25.21 24.47
CA PHE A 583 12.14 -25.09 25.07
C PHE A 583 11.08 -25.69 24.14
N PRO A 584 11.06 -27.04 24.02
CA PRO A 584 10.11 -27.71 23.13
C PRO A 584 8.67 -27.49 23.56
N PRO A 585 7.71 -27.55 22.61
CA PRO A 585 6.29 -27.49 22.91
C PRO A 585 5.89 -28.57 23.92
N GLY A 586 5.23 -28.20 25.01
CA GLY A 586 4.81 -29.08 26.08
C GLY A 586 3.53 -28.60 26.76
N PRO A 587 3.04 -29.32 27.83
CA PRO A 587 1.82 -28.95 28.50
C PRO A 587 1.80 -27.53 29.11
N GLY A 588 2.98 -26.95 29.36
CA GLY A 588 3.17 -25.57 29.83
C GLY A 588 3.41 -24.54 28.71
N GLY A 589 3.30 -24.95 27.46
CA GLY A 589 3.69 -24.14 26.31
C GLY A 589 5.13 -24.40 25.86
N GLY A 590 5.53 -23.89 24.69
CA GLY A 590 6.89 -23.90 24.18
C GLY A 590 7.47 -22.48 24.11
N GLY A 591 8.76 -22.39 23.84
CA GLY A 591 9.39 -21.10 23.56
C GLY A 591 8.81 -20.46 22.29
N GLU A 592 8.49 -19.19 22.33
CA GLU A 592 7.87 -18.43 21.22
C GLU A 592 8.81 -17.33 20.75
N VAL A 593 9.00 -17.23 19.42
CA VAL A 593 9.82 -16.19 18.79
C VAL A 593 8.89 -15.14 18.19
N THR A 594 8.99 -13.90 18.64
CA THR A 594 8.08 -12.80 18.26
C THR A 594 8.78 -11.45 18.24
N GLY A 595 8.04 -10.42 17.84
CA GLY A 595 8.50 -9.03 17.77
C GLY A 595 8.38 -8.47 16.37
N PHE A 596 8.58 -7.15 16.26
CA PHE A 596 8.38 -6.41 14.99
C PHE A 596 9.26 -6.94 13.86
N PHE A 597 10.53 -7.25 14.14
CA PHE A 597 11.48 -7.80 13.15
C PHE A 597 10.97 -9.13 12.55
N VAL A 598 10.41 -10.01 13.39
CA VAL A 598 9.85 -11.32 12.97
C VAL A 598 8.60 -11.11 12.12
N LEU A 599 7.72 -10.22 12.54
CA LEU A 599 6.49 -9.89 11.82
C LEU A 599 6.80 -9.29 10.45
N LEU A 600 7.75 -8.36 10.37
CA LEU A 600 8.17 -7.78 9.09
C LEU A 600 8.77 -8.82 8.14
N SER A 601 9.59 -9.75 8.65
CA SER A 601 10.14 -10.82 7.82
C SER A 601 9.03 -11.68 7.19
N LYS A 602 7.98 -12.03 7.93
CA LYS A 602 6.82 -12.76 7.40
C LYS A 602 6.01 -11.95 6.38
N LEU A 603 5.85 -10.64 6.61
CA LEU A 603 5.15 -9.75 5.68
C LEU A 603 5.82 -9.77 4.31
N VAL A 604 7.14 -9.69 4.30
CA VAL A 604 7.97 -9.70 3.09
C VAL A 604 7.77 -10.98 2.28
N ASP A 605 7.80 -12.15 2.93
CA ASP A 605 7.62 -13.44 2.25
C ASP A 605 6.25 -13.56 1.56
N ARG A 606 5.23 -12.96 2.15
CA ARG A 606 3.87 -12.97 1.60
C ARG A 606 3.68 -12.04 0.41
N MET A 607 4.39 -10.91 0.38
CA MET A 607 4.21 -9.90 -0.67
C MET A 607 4.41 -10.45 -2.08
N LEU A 608 5.43 -11.29 -2.32
CA LEU A 608 5.67 -11.91 -3.62
C LEU A 608 4.56 -12.89 -4.02
N THR A 609 4.15 -13.74 -3.08
CA THR A 609 3.09 -14.73 -3.33
C THR A 609 1.75 -14.04 -3.59
N ASP A 610 1.43 -13.03 -2.79
CA ASP A 610 0.19 -12.27 -2.91
C ASP A 610 0.14 -11.48 -4.22
N GLN A 611 1.26 -10.92 -4.69
CA GLN A 611 1.32 -10.19 -5.96
C GLN A 611 0.88 -11.07 -7.15
N TRP A 612 1.36 -12.31 -7.19
CA TRP A 612 0.99 -13.24 -8.27
C TRP A 612 -0.43 -13.76 -8.13
N SER A 613 -0.87 -14.11 -6.92
CA SER A 613 -2.22 -14.59 -6.69
C SER A 613 -3.27 -13.53 -6.99
N THR A 614 -3.09 -12.30 -6.53
CA THR A 614 -4.00 -11.18 -6.81
C THR A 614 -4.04 -10.84 -8.30
N PHE A 615 -2.89 -10.83 -8.98
CA PHE A 615 -2.81 -10.62 -10.43
C PHE A 615 -3.56 -11.70 -11.22
N LEU A 616 -3.37 -12.98 -10.88
CA LEU A 616 -4.03 -14.08 -11.58
C LEU A 616 -5.55 -14.05 -11.36
N ILE A 617 -6.00 -13.74 -10.14
CA ILE A 617 -7.43 -13.59 -9.82
C ILE A 617 -8.02 -12.41 -10.60
N ALA A 618 -7.34 -11.26 -10.66
CA ALA A 618 -7.75 -10.11 -11.47
C ALA A 618 -7.84 -10.49 -12.94
N ALA A 619 -6.80 -11.09 -13.50
CA ALA A 619 -6.74 -11.49 -14.91
C ALA A 619 -7.84 -12.48 -15.27
N LEU A 620 -8.08 -13.50 -14.44
CA LEU A 620 -9.13 -14.48 -14.65
C LEU A 620 -10.54 -13.86 -14.54
N GLY A 621 -10.78 -13.05 -13.52
CA GLY A 621 -12.08 -12.38 -13.33
C GLY A 621 -12.40 -11.43 -14.49
N ILE A 622 -11.42 -10.62 -14.91
CA ILE A 622 -11.54 -9.72 -16.07
C ILE A 622 -11.74 -10.53 -17.36
N PHE A 623 -10.98 -11.60 -17.56
CA PHE A 623 -11.14 -12.48 -18.72
C PHE A 623 -12.56 -13.05 -18.81
N LEU A 624 -13.10 -13.54 -17.71
CA LEU A 624 -14.47 -14.07 -17.66
C LEU A 624 -15.52 -12.98 -17.95
N LEU A 625 -15.34 -11.78 -17.40
CA LEU A 625 -16.22 -10.64 -17.69
C LEU A 625 -16.19 -10.28 -19.17
N LEU A 626 -14.99 -10.21 -19.77
CA LEU A 626 -14.83 -9.91 -21.20
C LEU A 626 -15.40 -11.02 -22.08
N ALA A 627 -15.17 -12.30 -21.73
CA ALA A 627 -15.71 -13.45 -22.45
C ALA A 627 -17.24 -13.43 -22.45
N LEU A 628 -17.86 -13.09 -21.31
CA LEU A 628 -19.31 -12.93 -21.21
C LEU A 628 -19.81 -11.72 -22.00
N SER A 629 -19.13 -10.57 -21.89
CA SER A 629 -19.52 -9.31 -22.55
C SER A 629 -19.43 -9.40 -24.08
N PHE A 630 -18.36 -9.99 -24.60
CA PHE A 630 -18.15 -10.15 -26.04
C PHE A 630 -18.74 -11.45 -26.59
N ARG A 631 -19.17 -12.39 -25.72
CA ARG A 631 -19.60 -13.76 -26.09
C ARG A 631 -18.58 -14.48 -26.97
N SER A 632 -17.29 -14.27 -26.70
CA SER A 632 -16.18 -14.82 -27.47
C SER A 632 -14.92 -14.90 -26.61
N LEU A 633 -14.41 -16.12 -26.42
CA LEU A 633 -13.14 -16.35 -25.70
C LEU A 633 -11.97 -15.74 -26.46
N LEU A 634 -11.99 -15.79 -27.79
CA LEU A 634 -10.95 -15.22 -28.64
C LEU A 634 -10.84 -13.69 -28.44
N LEU A 635 -11.98 -12.97 -28.47
CA LEU A 635 -11.98 -11.53 -28.24
C LEU A 635 -11.59 -11.15 -26.82
N ALA A 636 -11.98 -11.97 -25.84
CA ALA A 636 -11.54 -11.77 -24.45
C ALA A 636 -10.02 -11.89 -24.31
N THR A 637 -9.40 -12.91 -24.95
CA THR A 637 -7.94 -13.08 -24.96
C THR A 637 -7.26 -11.91 -25.68
N VAL A 638 -7.76 -11.51 -26.84
CA VAL A 638 -7.23 -10.38 -27.63
C VAL A 638 -7.34 -9.06 -26.86
N ALA A 639 -8.38 -8.88 -26.03
CA ALA A 639 -8.51 -7.70 -25.18
C ALA A 639 -7.58 -7.74 -23.95
N LEU A 640 -7.33 -8.92 -23.37
CA LEU A 640 -6.57 -9.06 -22.13
C LEU A 640 -5.06 -8.97 -22.36
N VAL A 641 -4.54 -9.63 -23.41
CA VAL A 641 -3.10 -9.75 -23.66
C VAL A 641 -2.39 -8.40 -23.75
N PRO A 642 -2.86 -7.39 -24.51
CA PRO A 642 -2.21 -6.08 -24.63
C PRO A 642 -2.10 -5.33 -23.29
N ASN A 643 -2.97 -5.64 -22.32
CA ASN A 643 -2.99 -5.02 -21.00
C ASN A 643 -2.15 -5.79 -19.97
N ALA A 644 -1.94 -7.08 -20.17
CA ALA A 644 -1.04 -7.88 -19.33
C ALA A 644 0.44 -7.63 -19.68
N LEU A 645 0.79 -7.47 -20.96
CA LEU A 645 2.18 -7.30 -21.41
C LEU A 645 2.92 -6.15 -20.72
N PRO A 646 2.36 -4.94 -20.56
CA PRO A 646 3.02 -3.84 -19.88
C PRO A 646 3.38 -4.14 -18.41
N ILE A 647 2.59 -4.97 -17.74
CA ILE A 647 2.86 -5.37 -16.35
C ILE A 647 4.15 -6.19 -16.29
N PHE A 648 4.31 -7.17 -17.20
CA PHE A 648 5.54 -7.97 -17.30
C PHE A 648 6.75 -7.10 -17.68
N VAL A 649 6.55 -6.13 -18.59
CA VAL A 649 7.60 -5.18 -18.96
C VAL A 649 8.06 -4.37 -17.75
N VAL A 650 7.12 -3.81 -16.97
CA VAL A 650 7.44 -2.98 -15.80
C VAL A 650 8.10 -3.80 -14.70
N LEU A 651 7.59 -5.00 -14.39
CA LEU A 651 8.21 -5.89 -13.40
C LEU A 651 9.62 -6.30 -13.83
N GLY A 652 9.80 -6.60 -15.11
CA GLY A 652 11.12 -6.90 -15.66
C GLY A 652 12.11 -5.74 -15.58
N LEU A 653 11.66 -4.54 -15.93
CA LEU A 653 12.46 -3.32 -15.79
C LEU A 653 12.84 -3.05 -14.32
N MET A 654 11.93 -3.27 -13.37
CA MET A 654 12.25 -3.18 -11.94
C MET A 654 13.42 -4.10 -11.58
N GLY A 655 13.39 -5.35 -12.04
CA GLY A 655 14.48 -6.31 -11.79
C GLY A 655 15.81 -5.88 -12.43
N TRP A 656 15.78 -5.36 -13.67
CA TRP A 656 16.98 -4.82 -14.33
C TRP A 656 17.53 -3.58 -13.64
N CYS A 657 16.67 -2.71 -13.12
CA CYS A 657 17.06 -1.50 -12.40
C CYS A 657 17.41 -1.74 -10.91
N GLY A 658 17.28 -2.97 -10.40
CA GLY A 658 17.50 -3.29 -8.99
C GLY A 658 16.47 -2.64 -8.06
N GLN A 659 15.29 -2.26 -8.57
CA GLN A 659 14.23 -1.68 -7.76
C GLN A 659 13.51 -2.80 -7.00
N ARG A 660 13.45 -2.67 -5.67
CA ARG A 660 12.85 -3.67 -4.79
C ARG A 660 11.34 -3.56 -4.73
N ILE A 661 10.70 -4.71 -4.52
CA ILE A 661 9.26 -4.79 -4.31
C ILE A 661 8.92 -4.30 -2.90
N ASN A 662 8.01 -3.35 -2.80
CA ASN A 662 7.42 -2.83 -1.57
C ASN A 662 5.89 -2.95 -1.62
N MET A 663 5.17 -2.53 -0.55
CA MET A 663 3.70 -2.63 -0.50
C MET A 663 3.00 -1.94 -1.67
N GLY A 664 3.52 -0.79 -2.15
CA GLY A 664 2.96 -0.07 -3.29
C GLY A 664 3.14 -0.85 -4.59
N THR A 665 4.34 -1.39 -4.83
CA THR A 665 4.64 -2.14 -6.05
C THR A 665 3.94 -3.49 -6.12
N ALA A 666 3.65 -4.12 -4.98
CA ALA A 666 2.92 -5.39 -4.92
C ALA A 666 1.49 -5.28 -5.46
N MET A 667 0.86 -4.10 -5.39
CA MET A 667 -0.50 -3.89 -5.89
C MET A 667 -0.58 -3.55 -7.38
N ILE A 668 0.54 -3.15 -8.01
CA ILE A 668 0.55 -2.56 -9.35
C ILE A 668 -0.04 -3.51 -10.39
N ALA A 669 0.30 -4.79 -10.33
CA ALA A 669 -0.13 -5.75 -11.33
C ALA A 669 -1.67 -5.88 -11.42
N ALA A 670 -2.34 -6.04 -10.27
CA ALA A 670 -3.80 -6.15 -10.22
C ALA A 670 -4.50 -4.82 -10.54
N VAL A 671 -4.02 -3.71 -9.96
CA VAL A 671 -4.58 -2.37 -10.17
C VAL A 671 -4.45 -1.94 -11.63
N SER A 672 -3.24 -2.06 -12.21
CA SER A 672 -3.01 -1.67 -13.61
C SER A 672 -3.80 -2.52 -14.59
N MET A 673 -4.01 -3.81 -14.29
CA MET A 673 -4.85 -4.67 -15.13
C MET A 673 -6.29 -4.14 -15.18
N GLY A 674 -6.89 -3.76 -14.04
CA GLY A 674 -8.23 -3.17 -14.00
C GLY A 674 -8.32 -1.90 -14.84
N LEU A 675 -7.45 -0.93 -14.56
CA LEU A 675 -7.45 0.39 -15.20
C LEU A 675 -7.15 0.38 -16.72
N SER A 676 -6.29 -0.53 -17.19
CA SER A 676 -5.86 -0.51 -18.59
C SER A 676 -6.86 -1.21 -19.52
N VAL A 677 -7.59 -2.20 -19.03
CA VAL A 677 -8.57 -2.97 -19.82
C VAL A 677 -9.77 -2.12 -20.24
N ASP A 678 -10.13 -1.08 -19.48
CA ASP A 678 -11.16 -0.10 -19.86
C ASP A 678 -10.98 0.39 -21.29
N SER A 679 -9.77 0.79 -21.64
CA SER A 679 -9.41 1.25 -22.98
C SER A 679 -9.69 0.20 -24.06
N SER A 680 -9.37 -1.08 -23.79
CA SER A 680 -9.66 -2.19 -24.73
C SER A 680 -11.15 -2.38 -24.96
N ILE A 681 -11.98 -2.26 -23.92
CA ILE A 681 -13.43 -2.39 -24.03
C ILE A 681 -14.00 -1.34 -24.98
N HIS A 682 -13.67 -0.07 -24.74
CA HIS A 682 -14.14 1.04 -25.58
C HIS A 682 -13.68 0.89 -27.04
N TRP A 683 -12.42 0.52 -27.24
CA TRP A 683 -11.86 0.33 -28.58
C TRP A 683 -12.49 -0.85 -29.31
N LEU A 684 -12.63 -2.02 -28.68
CA LEU A 684 -13.23 -3.20 -29.27
C LEU A 684 -14.72 -3.01 -29.59
N VAL A 685 -15.46 -2.30 -28.73
CA VAL A 685 -16.87 -1.98 -29.01
C VAL A 685 -16.99 -1.09 -30.24
N ALA A 686 -16.12 -0.06 -30.41
CA ALA A 686 -16.08 0.78 -31.58
C ALA A 686 -15.74 -0.04 -32.85
N PHE A 687 -14.73 -0.90 -32.75
CA PHE A 687 -14.30 -1.80 -33.83
C PHE A 687 -15.42 -2.77 -34.27
N LYS A 688 -16.01 -3.52 -33.31
CA LYS A 688 -17.09 -4.46 -33.61
C LYS A 688 -18.30 -3.82 -34.30
N ARG A 689 -18.67 -2.62 -33.83
CA ARG A 689 -19.79 -1.88 -34.41
C ARG A 689 -19.57 -1.55 -35.86
N ARG A 690 -18.34 -1.18 -36.27
CA ARG A 690 -17.99 -0.89 -37.65
C ARG A 690 -17.91 -2.15 -38.51
N LEU A 691 -17.33 -3.20 -37.99
CA LEU A 691 -17.25 -4.48 -38.69
C LEU A 691 -18.66 -5.07 -38.92
N ALA A 692 -19.56 -4.97 -37.93
CA ALA A 692 -20.96 -5.36 -38.09
C ALA A 692 -21.74 -4.51 -39.08
N GLY A 693 -21.30 -3.26 -39.34
CA GLY A 693 -21.82 -2.37 -40.38
C GLY A 693 -21.28 -2.67 -41.81
N GLY A 694 -20.53 -3.77 -41.99
CA GLY A 694 -20.06 -4.21 -43.34
C GLY A 694 -18.78 -3.54 -43.79
N HIS A 695 -18.08 -2.78 -42.93
CA HIS A 695 -16.78 -2.19 -43.28
C HIS A 695 -15.67 -3.25 -43.33
N THR A 696 -14.67 -3.04 -44.15
CA THR A 696 -13.46 -3.88 -44.19
C THR A 696 -12.66 -3.75 -42.90
N LEU A 697 -11.84 -4.77 -42.58
CA LEU A 697 -11.02 -4.77 -41.35
C LEU A 697 -10.13 -3.50 -41.27
N PRO A 698 -9.38 -3.07 -42.35
CA PRO A 698 -8.59 -1.85 -42.28
C PRO A 698 -9.42 -0.60 -41.99
N ALA A 699 -10.60 -0.47 -42.60
CA ALA A 699 -11.49 0.67 -42.36
C ALA A 699 -12.07 0.66 -40.93
N ALA A 700 -12.40 -0.52 -40.39
CA ALA A 700 -12.87 -0.64 -39.03
C ALA A 700 -11.77 -0.31 -38.01
N LEU A 701 -10.51 -0.71 -38.27
CA LEU A 701 -9.35 -0.35 -37.46
C LEU A 701 -9.11 1.16 -37.45
N ASP A 702 -9.15 1.79 -38.61
CA ASP A 702 -8.93 3.22 -38.79
C ASP A 702 -9.95 4.03 -37.98
N VAL A 703 -11.23 3.75 -38.18
CA VAL A 703 -12.29 4.43 -37.43
C VAL A 703 -12.18 4.19 -35.91
N ALA A 704 -11.83 2.99 -35.46
CA ALA A 704 -11.64 2.70 -34.03
C ALA A 704 -10.48 3.54 -33.45
N HIS A 705 -9.38 3.72 -34.21
CA HIS A 705 -8.26 4.58 -33.78
C HIS A 705 -8.66 6.05 -33.73
N GLN A 706 -9.33 6.57 -34.75
CA GLN A 706 -9.76 7.96 -34.81
C GLN A 706 -10.84 8.33 -33.81
N THR A 707 -11.61 7.34 -33.29
CA THR A 707 -12.68 7.58 -32.31
C THR A 707 -12.24 7.21 -30.90
N ALA A 708 -12.24 5.92 -30.60
CA ALA A 708 -11.87 5.41 -29.27
C ALA A 708 -10.38 5.61 -28.97
N GLY A 709 -9.48 5.41 -29.95
CA GLY A 709 -8.04 5.61 -29.77
C GLY A 709 -7.67 7.02 -29.34
N ARG A 710 -8.32 8.02 -29.92
CA ARG A 710 -8.14 9.44 -29.54
C ARG A 710 -8.57 9.69 -28.09
N ALA A 711 -9.75 9.18 -27.70
CA ALA A 711 -10.24 9.30 -26.33
C ALA A 711 -9.28 8.62 -25.33
N MET A 712 -8.74 7.46 -25.71
CA MET A 712 -7.76 6.73 -24.90
C MET A 712 -6.48 7.53 -24.66
N VAL A 713 -5.94 8.20 -25.70
CA VAL A 713 -4.73 9.03 -25.54
C VAL A 713 -4.97 10.16 -24.55
N PHE A 714 -6.08 10.91 -24.66
CA PHE A 714 -6.39 11.99 -23.73
C PHE A 714 -6.67 11.48 -22.32
N ALA A 715 -7.42 10.38 -22.18
CA ALA A 715 -7.68 9.76 -20.90
C ALA A 715 -6.35 9.30 -20.24
N THR A 716 -5.53 8.52 -20.98
CA THR A 716 -4.25 8.04 -20.43
C THR A 716 -3.31 9.19 -20.06
N LEU A 717 -3.26 10.27 -20.85
CA LEU A 717 -2.44 11.44 -20.51
C LEU A 717 -2.90 12.09 -19.19
N ALA A 718 -4.22 12.27 -19.03
CA ALA A 718 -4.76 12.81 -17.79
C ALA A 718 -4.50 11.88 -16.59
N LEU A 719 -4.60 10.55 -16.78
CA LEU A 719 -4.29 9.54 -15.78
C LEU A 719 -2.82 9.58 -15.37
N VAL A 720 -1.91 9.56 -16.34
CA VAL A 720 -0.45 9.61 -16.12
C VAL A 720 -0.07 10.87 -15.35
N VAL A 721 -0.56 12.03 -15.75
CA VAL A 721 -0.29 13.29 -15.07
C VAL A 721 -0.88 13.29 -13.65
N GLY A 722 -2.07 12.71 -13.45
CA GLY A 722 -2.68 12.54 -12.14
C GLY A 722 -1.84 11.64 -11.22
N PHE A 723 -1.35 10.51 -11.73
CA PHE A 723 -0.50 9.59 -10.96
C PHE A 723 0.91 10.12 -10.72
N LEU A 724 1.46 10.96 -11.61
CA LEU A 724 2.74 11.62 -11.37
C LEU A 724 2.73 12.47 -10.09
N ALA A 725 1.57 13.00 -9.65
CA ALA A 725 1.46 13.68 -8.38
C ALA A 725 1.91 12.80 -7.19
N LEU A 726 1.69 11.48 -7.26
CA LEU A 726 2.11 10.54 -6.22
C LEU A 726 3.62 10.47 -6.03
N THR A 727 4.40 10.82 -7.05
CA THR A 727 5.88 10.81 -6.97
C THR A 727 6.44 11.89 -6.05
N THR A 728 5.62 12.87 -5.66
CA THR A 728 6.02 13.91 -4.68
C THR A 728 5.89 13.48 -3.24
N SER A 729 5.27 12.32 -2.96
CA SER A 729 5.07 11.78 -1.60
C SER A 729 6.38 11.59 -0.83
N GLY A 730 6.32 11.75 0.48
CA GLY A 730 7.38 11.36 1.42
C GLY A 730 7.49 9.84 1.60
N PHE A 731 6.42 9.08 1.25
CA PHE A 731 6.34 7.64 1.41
C PHE A 731 6.69 6.90 0.11
N ILE A 732 7.80 6.19 0.10
CA ILE A 732 8.37 5.55 -1.10
C ILE A 732 7.41 4.55 -1.77
N PRO A 733 6.61 3.74 -1.06
CA PRO A 733 5.61 2.89 -1.71
C PRO A 733 4.61 3.66 -2.57
N THR A 734 4.17 4.85 -2.13
CA THR A 734 3.31 5.75 -2.90
C THR A 734 4.03 6.29 -4.15
N VAL A 735 5.30 6.68 -4.00
CA VAL A 735 6.14 7.14 -5.14
C VAL A 735 6.29 6.04 -6.18
N SER A 736 6.68 4.83 -5.73
CA SER A 736 6.85 3.67 -6.61
C SER A 736 5.54 3.29 -7.30
N PHE A 737 4.44 3.25 -6.56
CA PHE A 737 3.11 2.98 -7.11
C PHE A 737 2.75 3.99 -8.21
N GLY A 738 2.89 5.29 -7.95
CA GLY A 738 2.59 6.34 -8.92
C GLY A 738 3.45 6.25 -10.18
N ALA A 739 4.77 6.14 -10.03
CA ALA A 739 5.70 6.08 -11.16
C ALA A 739 5.49 4.83 -12.03
N LEU A 740 5.37 3.66 -11.41
CA LEU A 740 5.22 2.40 -12.14
C LEU A 740 3.82 2.24 -12.75
N THR A 741 2.77 2.77 -12.09
CA THR A 741 1.43 2.83 -12.70
C THR A 741 1.42 3.74 -13.92
N CYS A 742 2.11 4.89 -13.91
CA CYS A 742 2.29 5.71 -15.10
C CYS A 742 2.93 4.91 -16.25
N LEU A 743 3.99 4.15 -15.94
CA LEU A 743 4.69 3.35 -16.94
C LEU A 743 3.80 2.22 -17.48
N THR A 744 3.03 1.54 -16.62
CA THR A 744 2.09 0.49 -17.04
C THR A 744 0.93 1.06 -17.87
N LEU A 745 0.41 2.24 -17.54
CA LEU A 745 -0.64 2.91 -18.33
C LEU A 745 -0.16 3.34 -19.72
N LEU A 746 1.05 3.90 -19.81
CA LEU A 746 1.68 4.22 -21.10
C LEU A 746 1.93 2.95 -21.92
N GLY A 747 2.40 1.89 -21.28
CA GLY A 747 2.55 0.58 -21.90
C GLY A 747 1.20 -0.01 -22.36
N GLY A 748 0.13 0.14 -21.54
CA GLY A 748 -1.23 -0.26 -21.86
C GLY A 748 -1.80 0.51 -23.05
N LEU A 749 -1.56 1.83 -23.12
CA LEU A 749 -1.90 2.64 -24.28
C LEU A 749 -1.20 2.13 -25.55
N ALA A 750 0.11 1.89 -25.47
CA ALA A 750 0.87 1.32 -26.59
C ALA A 750 0.35 -0.09 -26.96
N GLY A 751 0.06 -0.93 -25.96
CA GLY A 751 -0.55 -2.24 -26.17
C GLY A 751 -1.88 -2.17 -26.90
N ASN A 752 -2.76 -1.27 -26.48
CA ASN A 752 -4.09 -1.11 -27.09
C ASN A 752 -4.08 -0.42 -28.45
N LEU A 753 -3.14 0.49 -28.72
CA LEU A 753 -3.03 1.13 -30.04
C LEU A 753 -2.18 0.35 -31.04
N VAL A 754 -1.30 -0.56 -30.58
CA VAL A 754 -0.39 -1.31 -31.45
C VAL A 754 -0.66 -2.80 -31.40
N VAL A 755 -0.55 -3.43 -30.22
CA VAL A 755 -0.61 -4.90 -30.09
C VAL A 755 -2.03 -5.42 -30.34
N LEU A 756 -3.06 -4.79 -29.78
CA LEU A 756 -4.45 -5.17 -29.97
C LEU A 756 -4.84 -5.22 -31.48
N PRO A 757 -4.66 -4.15 -32.27
CA PRO A 757 -5.01 -4.18 -33.70
C PRO A 757 -4.11 -5.11 -34.51
N VAL A 758 -2.84 -5.29 -34.15
CA VAL A 758 -1.97 -6.30 -34.78
C VAL A 758 -2.49 -7.72 -34.52
N MET A 759 -2.92 -8.04 -33.30
CA MET A 759 -3.53 -9.34 -33.00
C MET A 759 -4.80 -9.56 -33.83
N LEU A 760 -5.67 -8.55 -33.93
CA LEU A 760 -6.87 -8.64 -34.78
C LEU A 760 -6.55 -8.82 -36.26
N ALA A 761 -5.53 -8.13 -36.79
CA ALA A 761 -5.09 -8.29 -38.18
C ALA A 761 -4.52 -9.69 -38.46
N LEU A 762 -3.78 -10.27 -37.51
CA LEU A 762 -3.25 -11.63 -37.62
C LEU A 762 -4.32 -12.72 -37.46
N LEU A 763 -5.36 -12.43 -36.69
CA LEU A 763 -6.46 -13.35 -36.40
C LEU A 763 -7.68 -13.11 -37.32
N GLU A 764 -7.58 -12.27 -38.35
CA GLU A 764 -8.67 -11.99 -39.32
C GLU A 764 -9.39 -13.23 -39.80
N PRO A 765 -8.70 -14.34 -40.21
CA PRO A 765 -9.36 -15.55 -40.69
C PRO A 765 -10.31 -16.20 -39.66
N TRP A 766 -10.03 -15.99 -38.36
CA TRP A 766 -10.77 -16.60 -37.24
C TRP A 766 -11.90 -15.69 -36.71
N LEU A 767 -11.90 -14.40 -37.09
CA LEU A 767 -12.89 -13.41 -36.66
C LEU A 767 -14.23 -13.54 -37.37
N GLY A 768 -14.27 -14.17 -38.55
CA GLY A 768 -15.47 -14.33 -39.36
C GLY A 768 -16.65 -15.06 -38.69
N GLY A 769 -16.36 -15.91 -37.69
CA GLY A 769 -17.37 -16.56 -36.85
C GLY A 769 -17.79 -15.77 -35.60
N ALA A 770 -16.85 -15.01 -35.03
CA ALA A 770 -17.05 -14.27 -33.77
C ALA A 770 -17.73 -12.90 -33.95
N CYS A 771 -17.79 -12.38 -35.19
CA CYS A 771 -18.33 -11.05 -35.49
C CYS A 771 -19.62 -11.08 -36.30
N ARG A 772 -20.20 -12.26 -36.63
CA ARG A 772 -21.52 -12.32 -37.29
C ARG A 772 -22.61 -11.88 -36.30
N PRO A 773 -23.49 -10.94 -36.72
CA PRO A 773 -24.57 -10.49 -35.85
C PRO A 773 -25.62 -11.62 -35.71
N GLY A 774 -25.80 -12.14 -34.50
CA GLY A 774 -27.00 -12.83 -34.11
C GLY A 774 -28.09 -11.81 -33.77
N GLY A 775 -28.54 -11.04 -34.74
CA GLY A 775 -29.57 -10.02 -34.54
C GLY A 775 -29.74 -9.15 -35.77
N THR A 776 -30.95 -8.87 -36.12
CA THR A 776 -31.44 -8.04 -37.23
C THR A 776 -30.55 -6.83 -37.54
N PRO A 777 -30.25 -6.53 -38.84
CA PRO A 777 -29.46 -5.37 -39.22
C PRO A 777 -30.17 -4.08 -38.79
N LEU A 778 -29.41 -3.20 -38.15
CA LEU A 778 -29.86 -1.84 -37.87
C LEU A 778 -30.00 -1.06 -39.19
N PRO A 779 -31.05 -0.25 -39.33
CA PRO A 779 -31.25 0.52 -40.54
C PRO A 779 -30.08 1.50 -40.75
N GLN A 780 -29.56 1.51 -42.00
CA GLN A 780 -28.55 2.47 -42.44
C GLN A 780 -29.15 3.89 -42.38
N PRO A 781 -28.40 4.90 -41.91
CA PRO A 781 -28.76 6.28 -42.23
C PRO A 781 -28.60 6.44 -43.76
N SER A 782 -29.70 6.75 -44.42
CA SER A 782 -29.68 7.10 -45.85
C SER A 782 -28.70 8.21 -46.11
N ASP A 783 -27.78 7.95 -47.04
CA ASP A 783 -27.02 9.00 -47.75
C ASP A 783 -28.03 10.00 -48.33
N ARG A 784 -28.11 11.16 -47.72
CA ARG A 784 -28.62 12.36 -48.37
C ARG A 784 -27.60 13.45 -48.22
N VAL A 785 -27.13 13.89 -49.35
CA VAL A 785 -26.28 14.99 -49.81
C VAL A 785 -26.28 16.20 -48.87
#